data_feed2cc0b51b8a53f2e894cdfbed9490
#
_entry.id   feed2cc0b51b8a53f2e894cdfbed9490
#
_cell.length_a   1.000
_cell.length_b   1.000
_cell.length_c   1.000
_cell.angle_alpha   90.00
_cell.angle_beta   90.00
_cell.angle_gamma   90.00
#
_symmetry.space_group_name_H-M   'P 1'
#
loop_
_entity.id
_entity.type
_entity.pdbx_description
1 polymer ?
#
loop_
_entity_poly.entity_id
_entity_poly.type
_entity_poly.pdbx_seq_one_letter_code
_entity_poly.pdbx_strand_id
1 'polypeptide(L)'
;MKPIKVWTTASICFLTTLIFLTACATESGPEPLPDRTSETFTVRASLEQVYVRYLDEDLAGIPGTVIELVDADGVVVQSGAIDQWGGLVFRNVPPAAGYYVRLQADPDDYTGPLEVRSQDNSLPPQSFYDNQVIQPGFGYLETRDGNKLSYFCTLPGPIEDGPYPTVISYSGYAPSMPGRVVSEDVVPFCEIYPVLCNAPDDPSNMIAALLGFATVGVNMRGTGCSDGAFDYFENLQNLDGYDVVEIVAAQPWVKHHKVGMVGISYPGIASLFVAAQQPPSLAAIAPQSVLADSTSSCLLPGGIYNDGFAKKWHDAVLNYALPWDPWWTTAVHESGDPWCGIHQRLHGQQRDAITEALHAPYYTDDVALPVDPSAWVDKINVPVFMTGQWQDEQTGPHFAALMDKFKGSPNVHFAVTNGFHNDSAAPQDLIEWMEFLYLFVAREIPRPDEGVLGLGGIFMDKIFGAQIDIKQTPLAEAATYEEALAMWDARPPVRVIFESGTNPKEDPAAPVGAFEQRFDAWPIPGTVVDRWTLGLNSTMTQAAPADAAGAASNADTDGTGEPWELYTGFVADAEAGHRVTLASGEVYDDLPPDWSWRQPQSGNAVDFITPPLTEDRVMLGSGSVDLWVRSNHDDADLEVTLTEVRPDGMETYVQVGWLRLSQRALRDDATELRPVKTHREADLQPLVPGEWTFARVEIMPFGHVFRAGSRIRLIVDTPGDSMASWMFNLKNWGDPNVIEIAVDENHQSSLALPLVPGVTVPTDLATDCTALRGQPCRPFQAIVP
;
A
#
# COMPACT_ATOMS: atom_id res chain seq x y z
N MET A 1 51.72 -32.34 4.01
CA MET A 1 52.81 -33.01 4.74
C MET A 1 52.23 -33.97 5.72
N LYS A 2 52.83 -35.15 5.78
CA LYS A 2 52.43 -36.43 6.28
C LYS A 2 52.04 -36.50 7.78
N PRO A 3 51.50 -37.65 8.22
CA PRO A 3 50.74 -37.89 9.43
C PRO A 3 51.59 -38.49 10.53
N ILE A 4 51.10 -38.52 11.75
CA ILE A 4 51.67 -39.30 12.86
C ILE A 4 50.66 -40.31 13.40
N LYS A 5 51.21 -41.52 13.57
CA LYS A 5 50.67 -42.83 13.88
C LYS A 5 50.28 -42.99 15.37
N VAL A 6 49.18 -43.69 15.58
CA VAL A 6 48.92 -44.93 16.37
C VAL A 6 49.99 -45.39 17.37
N TRP A 7 49.58 -45.63 18.63
CA TRP A 7 50.05 -46.78 19.46
C TRP A 7 48.91 -47.34 20.29
N THR A 8 48.68 -48.63 20.09
CA THR A 8 47.87 -49.59 20.81
C THR A 8 48.59 -50.06 22.09
N THR A 9 47.85 -50.24 23.20
CA THR A 9 48.20 -51.24 24.21
C THR A 9 46.95 -51.96 24.65
N ALA A 10 46.97 -53.25 24.41
CA ALA A 10 46.02 -54.24 24.92
C ALA A 10 46.38 -54.55 26.37
N SER A 11 45.41 -54.72 27.22
CA SER A 11 45.49 -55.46 28.44
C SER A 11 44.24 -56.30 28.63
N ILE A 12 44.48 -57.61 28.58
CA ILE A 12 43.53 -58.72 28.86
C ILE A 12 43.34 -58.78 30.39
N CYS A 13 42.07 -58.78 30.85
CA CYS A 13 41.76 -59.43 32.11
C CYS A 13 40.40 -60.15 32.04
N PHE A 14 40.38 -61.32 32.50
CA PHE A 14 39.37 -62.40 32.40
C PHE A 14 38.23 -62.24 33.42
N LEU A 15 37.05 -62.67 33.02
CA LEU A 15 35.92 -63.33 33.72
C LEU A 15 35.16 -62.51 34.81
N THR A 16 33.88 -62.31 34.61
CA THR A 16 32.82 -63.17 35.12
C THR A 16 31.48 -62.79 34.55
N THR A 17 30.83 -63.75 33.94
CA THR A 17 29.50 -63.63 33.35
C THR A 17 28.46 -63.46 34.45
N LEU A 18 27.73 -62.37 34.51
CA LEU A 18 26.46 -62.24 35.20
C LEU A 18 25.45 -61.74 34.15
N ILE A 19 24.61 -62.58 33.64
CA ILE A 19 23.51 -62.27 32.75
C ILE A 19 22.43 -61.55 33.58
N PHE A 20 22.39 -60.23 33.55
CA PHE A 20 21.16 -59.50 33.82
C PHE A 20 20.44 -59.31 32.52
N LEU A 21 19.39 -60.08 32.28
CA LEU A 21 18.33 -59.70 31.34
C LEU A 21 17.61 -58.47 31.88
N THR A 22 18.12 -57.26 31.55
CA THR A 22 17.31 -56.07 31.54
C THR A 22 16.49 -56.16 30.27
N ALA A 23 15.22 -56.49 30.40
CA ALA A 23 14.24 -56.22 29.37
C ALA A 23 14.26 -54.69 29.14
N CYS A 24 14.83 -54.21 28.03
CA CYS A 24 14.48 -52.91 27.48
C CYS A 24 13.00 -53.00 27.12
N ALA A 25 12.14 -52.49 27.96
CA ALA A 25 10.85 -52.07 27.56
C ALA A 25 11.11 -50.91 26.57
N THR A 26 11.01 -51.21 25.29
CA THR A 26 10.73 -50.19 24.30
C THR A 26 9.37 -49.60 24.73
N GLU A 27 9.36 -48.44 25.34
CA GLU A 27 8.15 -47.64 25.37
C GLU A 27 7.74 -47.50 23.90
N SER A 28 6.80 -48.28 23.46
CA SER A 28 6.06 -47.99 22.26
C SER A 28 5.38 -46.68 22.52
N GLY A 29 5.72 -45.66 21.75
CA GLY A 29 4.94 -44.44 21.73
C GLY A 29 3.45 -44.76 21.61
N PRO A 30 2.56 -43.83 21.96
CA PRO A 30 1.15 -44.07 21.86
C PRO A 30 0.82 -44.58 20.44
N GLU A 31 0.01 -45.65 20.33
CA GLU A 31 -0.46 -46.09 19.02
C GLU A 31 -1.19 -44.93 18.33
N PRO A 32 -0.90 -44.67 17.05
CA PRO A 32 -1.59 -43.62 16.32
C PRO A 32 -3.09 -43.89 16.34
N LEU A 33 -3.88 -42.80 16.54
CA LEU A 33 -5.33 -42.90 16.51
C LEU A 33 -5.79 -43.45 15.13
N PRO A 34 -6.83 -44.28 15.08
CA PRO A 34 -7.37 -44.77 13.81
C PRO A 34 -7.95 -43.63 12.99
N ASP A 35 -7.97 -43.80 11.67
CA ASP A 35 -8.61 -42.89 10.73
C ASP A 35 -10.09 -42.73 11.06
N ARG A 36 -10.53 -41.49 11.24
CA ARG A 36 -11.90 -41.13 11.63
C ARG A 36 -12.27 -39.74 11.18
N THR A 37 -13.54 -39.53 10.95
CA THR A 37 -14.16 -38.24 10.69
C THR A 37 -15.23 -37.98 11.73
N SER A 38 -15.19 -36.81 12.39
CA SER A 38 -16.22 -36.37 13.31
C SER A 38 -17.55 -36.18 12.59
N GLU A 39 -18.65 -36.44 13.29
CA GLU A 39 -19.99 -36.09 12.81
C GLU A 39 -20.44 -34.72 13.28
N THR A 40 -19.68 -34.12 14.21
CA THR A 40 -20.00 -32.82 14.85
C THR A 40 -19.37 -31.62 14.16
N PHE A 41 -18.18 -31.82 13.56
CA PHE A 41 -17.44 -30.75 12.90
C PHE A 41 -16.70 -31.25 11.66
N THR A 42 -16.44 -30.35 10.72
CA THR A 42 -15.58 -30.60 9.57
C THR A 42 -14.22 -29.95 9.75
N VAL A 43 -13.18 -30.58 9.21
CA VAL A 43 -11.80 -30.10 9.27
C VAL A 43 -11.20 -30.07 7.87
N ARG A 44 -10.49 -29.00 7.56
CA ARG A 44 -9.62 -28.92 6.40
C ARG A 44 -8.20 -28.54 6.85
N ALA A 45 -7.24 -29.45 6.65
CA ALA A 45 -5.83 -29.13 6.77
C ALA A 45 -5.38 -28.33 5.54
N SER A 46 -4.55 -27.34 5.76
CA SER A 46 -4.07 -26.38 4.76
C SER A 46 -2.55 -26.26 4.80
N LEU A 47 -2.03 -25.11 4.37
CA LEU A 47 -0.62 -24.75 4.40
C LEU A 47 -0.33 -23.98 5.70
N GLU A 48 0.24 -24.70 6.69
CA GLU A 48 0.55 -24.17 8.03
C GLU A 48 -0.68 -23.65 8.79
N GLN A 49 -1.88 -24.07 8.36
CA GLN A 49 -3.16 -23.74 8.99
C GLN A 49 -4.08 -24.97 9.03
N VAL A 50 -5.02 -24.98 9.99
CA VAL A 50 -6.09 -25.96 10.06
C VAL A 50 -7.40 -25.24 10.33
N TYR A 51 -8.39 -25.47 9.47
CA TYR A 51 -9.71 -24.85 9.53
C TYR A 51 -10.73 -25.84 10.10
N VAL A 52 -11.52 -25.39 11.07
CA VAL A 52 -12.57 -26.18 11.71
C VAL A 52 -13.90 -25.45 11.56
N ARG A 53 -14.95 -26.17 11.14
CA ARG A 53 -16.33 -25.69 11.11
C ARG A 53 -17.21 -26.61 11.92
N TYR A 54 -17.94 -26.04 12.85
CA TYR A 54 -18.94 -26.79 13.62
C TYR A 54 -20.19 -27.03 12.78
N LEU A 55 -20.74 -28.24 12.85
CA LEU A 55 -21.89 -28.66 12.05
C LEU A 55 -23.14 -28.78 12.97
N ASP A 56 -23.79 -27.69 13.30
CA ASP A 56 -25.13 -27.81 13.85
C ASP A 56 -26.19 -27.68 12.74
N GLU A 57 -27.42 -28.19 13.00
CA GLU A 57 -28.51 -28.24 12.03
C GLU A 57 -29.01 -26.84 11.63
N ASP A 58 -28.83 -25.84 12.50
CA ASP A 58 -29.29 -24.46 12.30
C ASP A 58 -28.23 -23.54 11.74
N LEU A 59 -27.07 -24.04 11.37
CA LEU A 59 -25.90 -23.27 10.94
C LEU A 59 -25.37 -22.28 12.00
N ALA A 60 -25.85 -22.37 13.24
CA ALA A 60 -25.34 -21.61 14.37
C ALA A 60 -24.22 -22.41 15.05
N GLY A 61 -23.05 -21.81 15.22
CA GLY A 61 -22.01 -22.42 16.04
C GLY A 61 -22.46 -22.54 17.50
N ILE A 62 -21.88 -23.50 18.23
CA ILE A 62 -21.99 -23.48 19.69
C ILE A 62 -20.77 -22.72 20.23
N PRO A 63 -20.88 -21.40 20.49
CA PRO A 63 -19.74 -20.61 20.90
C PRO A 63 -19.14 -21.14 22.20
N GLY A 64 -17.81 -21.14 22.27
CA GLY A 64 -17.09 -21.61 23.43
C GLY A 64 -16.83 -23.10 23.48
N THR A 65 -17.29 -23.90 22.49
CA THR A 65 -16.84 -25.28 22.34
C THR A 65 -15.35 -25.32 22.07
N VAL A 66 -14.59 -25.98 22.97
CA VAL A 66 -13.13 -26.04 22.84
C VAL A 66 -12.73 -27.22 21.96
N ILE A 67 -11.93 -26.90 20.96
CA ILE A 67 -11.32 -27.82 20.01
C ILE A 67 -9.82 -27.89 20.28
N GLU A 68 -9.25 -29.07 20.21
CA GLU A 68 -7.81 -29.31 20.33
C GLU A 68 -7.23 -29.82 19.03
N LEU A 69 -6.11 -29.23 18.62
CA LEU A 69 -5.22 -29.78 17.59
C LEU A 69 -4.14 -30.58 18.27
N VAL A 70 -4.02 -31.85 17.90
CA VAL A 70 -3.16 -32.85 18.53
C VAL A 70 -2.21 -33.44 17.49
N ASP A 71 -0.94 -33.61 17.82
CA ASP A 71 0.06 -34.21 16.93
C ASP A 71 0.00 -35.75 16.93
N ALA A 72 0.86 -36.37 16.11
CA ALA A 72 0.94 -37.82 15.96
C ALA A 72 1.33 -38.56 17.27
N ASP A 73 1.96 -37.87 18.22
CA ASP A 73 2.37 -38.39 19.51
C ASP A 73 1.29 -38.23 20.60
N GLY A 74 0.13 -37.67 20.24
CA GLY A 74 -0.99 -37.42 21.15
C GLY A 74 -0.83 -36.17 22.00
N VAL A 75 0.12 -35.28 21.67
CA VAL A 75 0.33 -34.00 22.37
C VAL A 75 -0.57 -32.90 21.80
N VAL A 76 -1.25 -32.18 22.66
CA VAL A 76 -2.01 -30.97 22.26
C VAL A 76 -1.04 -29.89 21.83
N VAL A 77 -1.09 -29.52 20.56
CA VAL A 77 -0.23 -28.49 19.95
C VAL A 77 -0.86 -27.11 20.12
N GLN A 78 -2.15 -27.03 19.87
CA GLN A 78 -2.96 -25.81 20.02
C GLN A 78 -4.36 -26.16 20.53
N SER A 79 -5.02 -25.20 21.16
CA SER A 79 -6.42 -25.30 21.51
C SER A 79 -7.11 -23.97 21.28
N GLY A 80 -8.36 -24.00 20.83
CA GLY A 80 -9.16 -22.81 20.58
C GLY A 80 -10.64 -23.07 20.79
N ALA A 81 -11.41 -22.02 20.94
CA ALA A 81 -12.85 -22.08 21.06
C ALA A 81 -13.54 -21.72 19.74
N ILE A 82 -14.54 -22.47 19.37
CA ILE A 82 -15.45 -22.14 18.26
C ILE A 82 -16.08 -20.77 18.55
N ASP A 83 -16.08 -19.90 17.57
CA ASP A 83 -16.70 -18.58 17.64
C ASP A 83 -18.25 -18.64 17.48
N GLN A 84 -18.88 -17.48 17.55
CA GLN A 84 -20.34 -17.37 17.39
C GLN A 84 -20.85 -17.76 16.00
N TRP A 85 -19.95 -17.86 15.01
CA TRP A 85 -20.28 -18.21 13.63
C TRP A 85 -20.02 -19.67 13.30
N GLY A 86 -19.46 -20.41 14.26
CA GLY A 86 -19.15 -21.85 14.12
C GLY A 86 -17.78 -22.11 13.52
N GLY A 87 -16.88 -21.13 13.49
CA GLY A 87 -15.54 -21.24 12.93
C GLY A 87 -14.43 -21.29 13.98
N LEU A 88 -13.31 -21.94 13.62
CA LEU A 88 -12.04 -21.85 14.31
C LEU A 88 -10.89 -22.07 13.30
N VAL A 89 -9.84 -21.25 13.39
CA VAL A 89 -8.62 -21.40 12.59
C VAL A 89 -7.41 -21.57 13.52
N PHE A 90 -6.72 -22.69 13.39
CA PHE A 90 -5.39 -22.86 13.95
C PHE A 90 -4.37 -22.33 12.96
N ARG A 91 -3.58 -21.33 13.34
CA ARG A 91 -2.54 -20.68 12.53
C ARG A 91 -1.15 -21.09 12.99
N ASN A 92 -0.15 -20.90 12.12
CA ASN A 92 1.25 -21.25 12.39
C ASN A 92 1.42 -22.70 12.86
N VAL A 93 0.66 -23.62 12.27
CA VAL A 93 0.77 -25.05 12.55
C VAL A 93 1.99 -25.60 11.83
N PRO A 94 2.97 -26.20 12.54
CA PRO A 94 4.14 -26.76 11.91
C PRO A 94 3.78 -27.82 10.85
N PRO A 95 4.43 -27.82 9.67
CA PRO A 95 4.17 -28.81 8.65
C PRO A 95 4.51 -30.21 9.12
N ALA A 96 3.52 -31.09 9.18
CA ALA A 96 3.67 -32.51 9.51
C ALA A 96 2.44 -33.34 9.12
N ALA A 97 2.59 -34.65 9.04
CA ALA A 97 1.49 -35.58 8.91
C ALA A 97 1.11 -36.16 10.29
N GLY A 98 -0.12 -36.62 10.40
CA GLY A 98 -0.58 -37.35 11.59
C GLY A 98 -1.24 -36.45 12.65
N TYR A 99 -1.62 -35.21 12.30
CA TYR A 99 -2.43 -34.38 13.18
C TYR A 99 -3.86 -34.91 13.33
N TYR A 100 -4.45 -34.61 14.48
CA TYR A 100 -5.87 -34.88 14.78
C TYR A 100 -6.50 -33.61 15.34
N VAL A 101 -7.76 -33.40 15.00
CA VAL A 101 -8.59 -32.36 15.61
C VAL A 101 -9.70 -33.06 16.41
N ARG A 102 -9.88 -32.70 17.67
CA ARG A 102 -10.86 -33.31 18.55
C ARG A 102 -11.61 -32.34 19.45
N LEU A 103 -12.78 -32.75 19.94
CA LEU A 103 -13.46 -32.02 21.00
C LEU A 103 -12.71 -32.23 22.33
N GLN A 104 -12.45 -31.17 23.09
CA GLN A 104 -11.85 -31.28 24.41
C GLN A 104 -12.79 -32.01 25.38
N ALA A 105 -14.11 -31.79 25.29
CA ALA A 105 -15.11 -32.39 26.16
C ALA A 105 -15.39 -33.86 25.85
N ASP A 106 -15.13 -34.32 24.62
CA ASP A 106 -15.26 -35.67 24.15
C ASP A 106 -14.11 -36.02 23.22
N PRO A 107 -12.95 -36.44 23.76
CA PRO A 107 -11.76 -36.77 22.95
C PRO A 107 -11.94 -37.94 21.98
N ASP A 108 -13.03 -38.71 22.09
CA ASP A 108 -13.36 -39.79 21.15
C ASP A 108 -14.07 -39.21 19.89
N ASP A 109 -14.56 -37.99 19.91
CA ASP A 109 -15.05 -37.28 18.72
C ASP A 109 -13.91 -36.48 18.08
N TYR A 110 -13.31 -37.02 17.03
CA TYR A 110 -12.17 -36.45 16.34
C TYR A 110 -12.18 -36.68 14.82
N THR A 111 -11.39 -35.85 14.11
CA THR A 111 -11.08 -35.99 12.69
C THR A 111 -9.57 -36.12 12.51
N GLY A 112 -9.13 -37.10 11.76
CA GLY A 112 -7.72 -37.33 11.40
C GLY A 112 -7.44 -38.77 11.06
N PRO A 113 -6.21 -39.12 10.64
CA PRO A 113 -5.02 -38.25 10.61
C PRO A 113 -5.05 -37.21 9.47
N LEU A 114 -4.53 -36.03 9.73
CA LEU A 114 -4.43 -34.91 8.82
C LEU A 114 -2.98 -34.68 8.42
N GLU A 115 -2.75 -34.09 7.25
CA GLU A 115 -1.45 -33.61 6.81
C GLU A 115 -1.49 -32.09 6.65
N VAL A 116 -0.73 -31.37 7.46
CA VAL A 116 -0.48 -29.94 7.32
C VAL A 116 0.79 -29.78 6.49
N ARG A 117 0.68 -29.15 5.32
CA ARG A 117 1.78 -28.95 4.39
C ARG A 117 2.47 -27.62 4.63
N SER A 118 3.73 -27.47 4.20
CA SER A 118 4.41 -26.19 4.18
C SER A 118 3.89 -25.31 3.05
N GLN A 119 3.90 -23.99 3.27
CA GLN A 119 3.71 -23.00 2.21
C GLN A 119 4.84 -23.10 1.18
N ASP A 120 6.07 -23.35 1.65
CA ASP A 120 7.19 -23.67 0.76
C ASP A 120 6.94 -25.00 0.04
N ASN A 121 7.24 -25.03 -1.25
CA ASN A 121 7.07 -26.23 -2.09
C ASN A 121 5.62 -26.77 -2.18
N SER A 122 4.62 -25.92 -1.97
CA SER A 122 3.21 -26.28 -2.06
C SER A 122 2.65 -26.26 -3.48
N LEU A 123 3.46 -25.92 -4.50
CA LEU A 123 3.02 -25.77 -5.88
C LEU A 123 2.40 -27.07 -6.43
N PRO A 124 1.13 -27.05 -6.86
CA PRO A 124 0.48 -28.21 -7.43
C PRO A 124 0.97 -28.47 -8.88
N PRO A 125 0.72 -29.68 -9.43
CA PRO A 125 1.00 -29.95 -10.83
C PRO A 125 0.11 -29.11 -11.74
N GLN A 126 0.57 -28.79 -12.96
CA GLN A 126 -0.17 -28.00 -13.95
C GLN A 126 -1.60 -28.51 -14.19
N SER A 127 -1.79 -29.82 -14.16
CA SER A 127 -3.12 -30.43 -14.30
C SER A 127 -4.14 -30.00 -13.24
N PHE A 128 -3.70 -29.55 -12.09
CA PHE A 128 -4.59 -28.97 -11.06
C PHE A 128 -5.26 -27.70 -11.59
N TYR A 129 -4.53 -26.85 -12.28
CA TYR A 129 -5.03 -25.62 -12.89
C TYR A 129 -5.85 -25.92 -14.16
N ASP A 130 -5.35 -26.79 -15.03
CA ASP A 130 -5.97 -27.13 -16.33
C ASP A 130 -7.34 -27.79 -16.18
N ASN A 131 -7.60 -28.48 -15.07
CA ASN A 131 -8.86 -29.17 -14.82
C ASN A 131 -9.98 -28.27 -14.28
N GLN A 132 -9.67 -27.01 -13.91
CA GLN A 132 -10.68 -26.08 -13.41
C GLN A 132 -11.32 -25.32 -14.56
N VAL A 133 -12.62 -25.09 -14.47
CA VAL A 133 -13.38 -24.41 -15.51
C VAL A 133 -14.05 -23.18 -14.94
N ILE A 134 -13.68 -22.00 -15.47
CA ILE A 134 -14.31 -20.73 -15.17
C ILE A 134 -15.41 -20.44 -16.19
N GLN A 135 -16.62 -20.25 -15.69
CA GLN A 135 -17.78 -19.83 -16.49
C GLN A 135 -18.03 -18.34 -16.36
N PRO A 136 -18.59 -17.68 -17.36
CA PRO A 136 -19.07 -16.30 -17.22
C PRO A 136 -20.09 -16.15 -16.07
N GLY A 137 -20.03 -15.02 -15.40
CA GLY A 137 -20.85 -14.76 -14.22
C GLY A 137 -20.16 -15.16 -12.91
N PHE A 138 -20.97 -15.33 -11.86
CA PHE A 138 -20.50 -15.69 -10.52
C PHE A 138 -20.17 -17.17 -10.40
N GLY A 139 -19.08 -17.50 -9.69
CA GLY A 139 -18.67 -18.88 -9.42
C GLY A 139 -17.54 -18.98 -8.41
N TYR A 140 -16.94 -20.19 -8.33
CA TYR A 140 -15.83 -20.48 -7.43
C TYR A 140 -14.70 -21.18 -8.17
N LEU A 141 -13.47 -20.85 -7.77
CA LEU A 141 -12.25 -21.58 -8.11
C LEU A 141 -11.61 -22.16 -6.85
N GLU A 142 -10.83 -23.22 -6.97
CA GLU A 142 -10.20 -23.90 -5.85
C GLU A 142 -8.69 -23.66 -5.86
N THR A 143 -8.14 -23.21 -4.74
CA THR A 143 -6.71 -23.00 -4.56
C THR A 143 -6.00 -24.27 -4.10
N ARG A 144 -4.67 -24.29 -4.15
CA ARG A 144 -3.79 -25.43 -3.88
C ARG A 144 -4.01 -26.15 -2.55
N ASP A 145 -4.65 -25.47 -1.59
CA ASP A 145 -4.97 -26.02 -0.27
C ASP A 145 -6.45 -26.42 -0.13
N GLY A 146 -7.20 -26.40 -1.24
CA GLY A 146 -8.62 -26.74 -1.28
C GLY A 146 -9.54 -25.61 -0.83
N ASN A 147 -9.02 -24.38 -0.66
CA ASN A 147 -9.85 -23.22 -0.38
C ASN A 147 -10.61 -22.81 -1.64
N LYS A 148 -11.88 -22.39 -1.48
CA LYS A 148 -12.71 -21.92 -2.60
C LYS A 148 -12.80 -20.42 -2.57
N LEU A 149 -12.32 -19.76 -3.65
CA LEU A 149 -12.45 -18.30 -3.83
C LEU A 149 -13.59 -18.00 -4.78
N SER A 150 -14.45 -17.05 -4.40
CA SER A 150 -15.51 -16.56 -5.27
C SER A 150 -14.95 -15.64 -6.35
N TYR A 151 -15.49 -15.78 -7.56
CA TYR A 151 -15.15 -14.92 -8.68
C TYR A 151 -16.40 -14.39 -9.41
N PHE A 152 -16.23 -13.28 -10.14
CA PHE A 152 -17.15 -12.82 -11.15
C PHE A 152 -16.41 -12.65 -12.48
N CYS A 153 -16.84 -13.39 -13.52
CA CYS A 153 -16.20 -13.39 -14.85
C CYS A 153 -17.09 -12.68 -15.86
N THR A 154 -16.54 -11.66 -16.54
CA THR A 154 -17.18 -10.94 -17.63
C THR A 154 -16.39 -11.17 -18.91
N LEU A 155 -17.05 -11.66 -19.96
CA LEU A 155 -16.46 -11.82 -21.28
C LEU A 155 -16.99 -10.74 -22.23
N PRO A 156 -16.16 -10.24 -23.17
CA PRO A 156 -16.59 -9.27 -24.18
C PRO A 156 -17.66 -9.81 -25.13
N GLY A 157 -17.73 -11.13 -25.28
CA GLY A 157 -18.65 -11.81 -26.16
C GLY A 157 -18.80 -13.30 -25.83
N PRO A 158 -19.45 -14.11 -26.67
CA PRO A 158 -19.55 -15.56 -26.46
C PRO A 158 -18.19 -16.23 -26.31
N ILE A 159 -18.11 -17.31 -25.54
CA ILE A 159 -16.85 -18.07 -25.32
C ILE A 159 -16.24 -18.52 -26.66
N GLU A 160 -17.07 -18.91 -27.60
CA GLU A 160 -16.66 -19.39 -28.93
C GLU A 160 -16.03 -18.34 -29.84
N ASP A 161 -16.22 -17.05 -29.54
CA ASP A 161 -15.64 -15.92 -30.27
C ASP A 161 -14.26 -15.53 -29.70
N GLY A 162 -13.84 -16.16 -28.58
CA GLY A 162 -12.50 -15.99 -28.00
C GLY A 162 -11.38 -16.57 -28.87
N PRO A 163 -10.11 -16.50 -28.44
CA PRO A 163 -9.68 -16.10 -27.11
C PRO A 163 -9.58 -14.57 -26.93
N TYR A 164 -9.87 -14.12 -25.72
CA TYR A 164 -9.89 -12.71 -25.31
C TYR A 164 -8.65 -12.33 -24.50
N PRO A 165 -8.07 -11.12 -24.68
CA PRO A 165 -7.14 -10.57 -23.73
C PRO A 165 -7.83 -10.48 -22.35
N THR A 166 -7.12 -10.83 -21.28
CA THR A 166 -7.76 -11.05 -19.98
C THR A 166 -7.01 -10.35 -18.87
N VAL A 167 -7.76 -9.69 -17.98
CA VAL A 167 -7.22 -9.09 -16.75
C VAL A 167 -7.94 -9.61 -15.51
N ILE A 168 -7.23 -9.57 -14.38
CA ILE A 168 -7.70 -10.00 -13.07
C ILE A 168 -7.65 -8.83 -12.11
N SER A 169 -8.71 -8.62 -11.33
CA SER A 169 -8.71 -7.83 -10.10
C SER A 169 -8.84 -8.78 -8.91
N TYR A 170 -7.95 -8.67 -7.92
CA TYR A 170 -7.87 -9.57 -6.77
C TYR A 170 -7.75 -8.74 -5.50
N SER A 171 -8.78 -8.76 -4.64
CA SER A 171 -8.79 -7.95 -3.42
C SER A 171 -9.77 -8.44 -2.35
N GLY A 172 -9.71 -7.82 -1.18
CA GLY A 172 -10.69 -8.02 -0.10
C GLY A 172 -11.95 -7.15 -0.23
N TYR A 173 -12.07 -6.31 -1.28
CA TYR A 173 -13.31 -5.54 -1.53
C TYR A 173 -14.42 -6.45 -2.08
N ALA A 174 -15.10 -6.05 -3.13
CA ALA A 174 -16.19 -6.80 -3.71
C ALA A 174 -15.96 -7.21 -5.20
N PRO A 175 -14.74 -7.60 -5.64
CA PRO A 175 -14.47 -7.86 -7.04
C PRO A 175 -15.28 -9.04 -7.60
N SER A 176 -15.74 -9.97 -6.75
CA SER A 176 -16.58 -11.10 -7.17
C SER A 176 -18.09 -10.84 -7.01
N MET A 177 -18.49 -9.64 -6.57
CA MET A 177 -19.90 -9.32 -6.50
C MET A 177 -20.58 -9.49 -7.87
N PRO A 178 -21.74 -10.18 -7.94
CA PRO A 178 -22.48 -10.32 -9.19
C PRO A 178 -22.74 -8.98 -9.87
N GLY A 179 -22.54 -8.95 -11.20
CA GLY A 179 -22.62 -7.74 -11.98
C GLY A 179 -23.93 -6.98 -11.86
N ARG A 180 -23.83 -5.66 -11.96
CA ARG A 180 -24.96 -4.74 -11.83
C ARG A 180 -24.94 -3.64 -12.90
N VAL A 181 -26.03 -2.92 -13.00
CA VAL A 181 -26.10 -1.72 -13.85
C VAL A 181 -25.22 -0.63 -13.23
N VAL A 182 -24.33 -0.05 -14.02
CA VAL A 182 -23.41 1.01 -13.58
C VAL A 182 -24.18 2.24 -13.09
N SER A 183 -25.14 2.71 -13.90
CA SER A 183 -26.04 3.81 -13.55
C SER A 183 -27.26 3.82 -14.48
N GLU A 184 -28.33 4.53 -14.08
CA GLU A 184 -29.52 4.66 -14.92
C GLU A 184 -29.23 5.36 -16.27
N ASP A 185 -28.27 6.26 -16.32
CA ASP A 185 -27.93 7.03 -17.53
C ASP A 185 -27.29 6.17 -18.63
N VAL A 186 -26.67 5.05 -18.27
CA VAL A 186 -26.02 4.17 -19.25
C VAL A 186 -26.95 3.07 -19.76
N VAL A 187 -28.13 2.87 -19.15
CA VAL A 187 -29.10 1.86 -19.59
C VAL A 187 -29.43 1.93 -21.11
N PRO A 188 -29.57 3.12 -21.74
CA PRO A 188 -29.79 3.18 -23.18
C PRO A 188 -28.68 2.59 -24.05
N PHE A 189 -27.49 2.43 -23.50
CA PHE A 189 -26.31 1.90 -24.20
C PHE A 189 -26.09 0.40 -23.97
N CYS A 190 -26.91 -0.26 -23.15
CA CYS A 190 -26.74 -1.69 -22.80
C CYS A 190 -26.91 -2.65 -23.97
N GLU A 191 -27.67 -2.28 -25.01
CA GLU A 191 -27.80 -3.08 -26.22
C GLU A 191 -26.50 -3.10 -27.04
N ILE A 192 -25.70 -2.02 -26.96
CA ILE A 192 -24.43 -1.88 -27.67
C ILE A 192 -23.27 -2.37 -26.78
N TYR A 193 -23.30 -2.03 -25.50
CA TYR A 193 -22.29 -2.37 -24.51
C TYR A 193 -22.93 -3.12 -23.34
N PRO A 194 -23.20 -4.44 -23.47
CA PRO A 194 -23.88 -5.23 -22.43
C PRO A 194 -23.21 -5.18 -21.05
N VAL A 195 -21.90 -4.98 -21.02
CA VAL A 195 -21.13 -4.84 -19.76
C VAL A 195 -21.64 -3.69 -18.89
N LEU A 196 -22.22 -2.64 -19.44
CA LEU A 196 -22.76 -1.52 -18.66
C LEU A 196 -23.96 -1.91 -17.79
N CYS A 197 -24.66 -2.99 -18.14
CA CYS A 197 -25.81 -3.51 -17.40
C CYS A 197 -25.53 -4.79 -16.61
N ASN A 198 -24.32 -5.29 -16.70
CA ASN A 198 -23.82 -6.43 -15.92
C ASN A 198 -22.34 -6.18 -15.58
N ALA A 199 -22.05 -4.97 -15.11
CA ALA A 199 -20.69 -4.51 -14.87
C ALA A 199 -20.07 -5.18 -13.65
N PRO A 200 -18.79 -5.55 -13.71
CA PRO A 200 -18.03 -5.87 -12.51
C PRO A 200 -17.99 -4.66 -11.56
N ASP A 201 -17.95 -4.92 -10.27
CA ASP A 201 -17.93 -3.84 -9.26
C ASP A 201 -16.59 -3.09 -9.23
N ASP A 202 -15.50 -3.78 -9.53
CA ASP A 202 -14.17 -3.17 -9.58
C ASP A 202 -14.03 -2.20 -10.77
N PRO A 203 -13.64 -0.92 -10.56
CA PRO A 203 -13.56 0.07 -11.63
C PRO A 203 -12.56 -0.29 -12.72
N SER A 204 -11.41 -0.87 -12.39
CA SER A 204 -10.39 -1.25 -13.39
C SER A 204 -10.90 -2.38 -14.28
N ASN A 205 -11.58 -3.37 -13.70
CA ASN A 205 -12.25 -4.43 -14.47
C ASN A 205 -13.37 -3.87 -15.35
N MET A 206 -14.16 -2.94 -14.85
CA MET A 206 -15.23 -2.31 -15.63
C MET A 206 -14.66 -1.58 -16.86
N ILE A 207 -13.62 -0.79 -16.69
CA ILE A 207 -12.97 -0.07 -17.79
C ILE A 207 -12.32 -1.06 -18.77
N ALA A 208 -11.61 -2.07 -18.27
CA ALA A 208 -11.00 -3.10 -19.12
C ALA A 208 -12.05 -3.88 -19.94
N ALA A 209 -13.20 -4.20 -19.33
CA ALA A 209 -14.30 -4.88 -20.04
C ALA A 209 -14.89 -4.01 -21.17
N LEU A 210 -15.02 -2.70 -20.97
CA LEU A 210 -15.41 -1.76 -22.04
C LEU A 210 -14.37 -1.69 -23.17
N LEU A 211 -13.09 -1.87 -22.86
CA LEU A 211 -11.99 -1.92 -23.82
C LEU A 211 -11.88 -3.28 -24.55
N GLY A 212 -12.79 -4.22 -24.31
CA GLY A 212 -12.82 -5.53 -24.96
C GLY A 212 -11.99 -6.61 -24.30
N PHE A 213 -11.56 -6.42 -23.06
CA PHE A 213 -10.90 -7.45 -22.28
C PHE A 213 -11.93 -8.35 -21.58
N ALA A 214 -11.62 -9.63 -21.46
CA ALA A 214 -12.25 -10.47 -20.46
C ALA A 214 -11.72 -10.07 -19.07
N THR A 215 -12.60 -10.05 -18.07
CA THR A 215 -12.24 -9.67 -16.71
C THR A 215 -12.67 -10.71 -15.70
N VAL A 216 -11.83 -10.96 -14.72
CA VAL A 216 -12.13 -11.88 -13.62
C VAL A 216 -11.85 -11.16 -12.31
N GLY A 217 -12.89 -10.77 -11.60
CA GLY A 217 -12.80 -10.23 -10.26
C GLY A 217 -12.86 -11.36 -9.23
N VAL A 218 -11.87 -11.45 -8.33
CA VAL A 218 -11.77 -12.56 -7.37
C VAL A 218 -11.62 -12.01 -5.95
N ASN A 219 -12.51 -12.42 -5.06
CA ASN A 219 -12.39 -12.09 -3.64
C ASN A 219 -11.28 -12.92 -2.97
N MET A 220 -10.47 -12.26 -2.17
CA MET A 220 -9.46 -12.89 -1.34
C MET A 220 -10.08 -13.85 -0.33
N ARG A 221 -9.25 -14.79 0.15
CA ARG A 221 -9.56 -15.70 1.25
C ARG A 221 -10.20 -14.95 2.43
N GLY A 222 -11.35 -15.46 2.93
CA GLY A 222 -12.05 -14.86 4.07
C GLY A 222 -12.81 -13.56 3.77
N THR A 223 -13.07 -13.23 2.49
CA THR A 223 -13.85 -12.06 2.08
C THR A 223 -14.95 -12.41 1.09
N GLY A 224 -16.01 -11.66 1.05
CA GLY A 224 -17.14 -11.90 0.15
C GLY A 224 -17.75 -13.29 0.33
N CYS A 225 -17.86 -14.07 -0.73
CA CYS A 225 -18.26 -15.48 -0.67
C CYS A 225 -17.09 -16.46 -0.73
N SER A 226 -15.85 -15.97 -0.64
CA SER A 226 -14.65 -16.83 -0.57
C SER A 226 -14.53 -17.53 0.77
N ASP A 227 -13.98 -18.73 0.76
CA ASP A 227 -13.75 -19.53 1.96
C ASP A 227 -12.50 -19.05 2.73
N GLY A 228 -12.32 -19.56 3.97
CA GLY A 228 -11.19 -19.25 4.83
C GLY A 228 -11.41 -18.06 5.75
N ALA A 229 -10.32 -17.54 6.31
CA ALA A 229 -10.32 -16.38 7.17
C ALA A 229 -9.42 -15.30 6.58
N PHE A 230 -9.78 -14.04 6.81
CA PHE A 230 -9.01 -12.92 6.30
C PHE A 230 -7.82 -12.64 7.22
N ASP A 231 -6.64 -12.54 6.63
CA ASP A 231 -5.42 -12.07 7.26
C ASP A 231 -4.75 -11.03 6.33
N TYR A 232 -4.38 -9.89 6.85
CA TYR A 232 -3.90 -8.74 6.09
C TYR A 232 -2.61 -9.06 5.31
N PHE A 233 -2.71 -9.15 3.97
CA PHE A 233 -1.60 -9.44 3.05
C PHE A 233 -0.72 -10.65 3.45
N GLU A 234 -1.29 -11.65 4.14
CA GLU A 234 -0.53 -12.85 4.49
C GLU A 234 -0.02 -13.60 3.25
N ASN A 235 1.06 -14.37 3.42
CA ASN A 235 1.67 -15.10 2.31
C ASN A 235 0.71 -16.11 1.65
N LEU A 236 -0.22 -16.69 2.41
CA LEU A 236 -1.20 -17.65 1.87
C LEU A 236 -2.18 -16.97 0.91
N GLN A 237 -2.59 -15.71 1.16
CA GLN A 237 -3.36 -14.91 0.20
C GLN A 237 -2.56 -14.63 -1.08
N ASN A 238 -1.24 -14.44 -0.97
CA ASN A 238 -0.38 -14.22 -2.14
C ASN A 238 -0.24 -15.48 -2.98
N LEU A 239 -0.16 -16.67 -2.34
CA LEU A 239 -0.18 -17.98 -3.00
C LEU A 239 -1.54 -18.28 -3.65
N ASP A 240 -2.65 -17.86 -3.03
CA ASP A 240 -3.97 -17.90 -3.64
C ASP A 240 -4.01 -17.08 -4.93
N GLY A 241 -3.49 -15.86 -4.90
CA GLY A 241 -3.40 -14.99 -6.08
C GLY A 241 -2.55 -15.59 -7.20
N TYR A 242 -1.46 -16.32 -6.85
CA TYR A 242 -0.71 -17.13 -7.83
C TYR A 242 -1.63 -18.17 -8.48
N ASP A 243 -2.38 -18.95 -7.68
CA ASP A 243 -3.29 -19.97 -8.19
C ASP A 243 -4.39 -19.36 -9.07
N VAL A 244 -4.94 -18.22 -8.67
CA VAL A 244 -5.92 -17.46 -9.48
C VAL A 244 -5.36 -17.14 -10.87
N VAL A 245 -4.13 -16.62 -10.95
CA VAL A 245 -3.47 -16.31 -12.24
C VAL A 245 -3.36 -17.56 -13.10
N GLU A 246 -2.88 -18.67 -12.57
CA GLU A 246 -2.67 -19.91 -13.32
C GLU A 246 -3.98 -20.57 -13.74
N ILE A 247 -5.01 -20.59 -12.86
CA ILE A 247 -6.34 -21.13 -13.18
C ILE A 247 -7.02 -20.32 -14.30
N VAL A 248 -6.99 -18.99 -14.20
CA VAL A 248 -7.61 -18.14 -15.22
C VAL A 248 -6.88 -18.27 -16.54
N ALA A 249 -5.54 -18.24 -16.53
CA ALA A 249 -4.74 -18.38 -17.73
C ALA A 249 -4.91 -19.74 -18.45
N ALA A 250 -5.22 -20.79 -17.72
CA ALA A 250 -5.48 -22.14 -18.29
C ALA A 250 -6.77 -22.19 -19.10
N GLN A 251 -7.67 -21.22 -18.99
CA GLN A 251 -8.95 -21.25 -19.69
C GLN A 251 -8.77 -21.12 -21.20
N PRO A 252 -9.54 -21.88 -22.03
CA PRO A 252 -9.38 -21.87 -23.49
C PRO A 252 -9.78 -20.53 -24.14
N TRP A 253 -10.56 -19.70 -23.44
CA TRP A 253 -10.96 -18.38 -23.89
C TRP A 253 -9.96 -17.26 -23.52
N VAL A 254 -8.86 -17.58 -22.81
CA VAL A 254 -7.81 -16.62 -22.47
C VAL A 254 -6.76 -16.56 -23.58
N LYS A 255 -6.57 -15.37 -24.12
CA LYS A 255 -5.62 -15.12 -25.20
C LYS A 255 -4.17 -15.34 -24.73
N HIS A 256 -3.41 -16.08 -25.51
CA HIS A 256 -2.01 -16.44 -25.22
C HIS A 256 -1.78 -17.25 -23.94
N HIS A 257 -2.83 -17.71 -23.26
CA HIS A 257 -2.75 -18.29 -21.92
C HIS A 257 -1.93 -17.41 -20.96
N LYS A 258 -2.18 -16.10 -21.03
CA LYS A 258 -1.53 -15.07 -20.22
C LYS A 258 -2.57 -14.06 -19.76
N VAL A 259 -2.42 -13.58 -18.54
CA VAL A 259 -3.34 -12.61 -17.94
C VAL A 259 -2.57 -11.41 -17.39
N GLY A 260 -3.21 -10.24 -17.39
CA GLY A 260 -2.74 -9.07 -16.64
C GLY A 260 -3.38 -8.98 -15.26
N MET A 261 -2.77 -8.26 -14.32
CA MET A 261 -3.44 -7.84 -13.10
C MET A 261 -3.58 -6.32 -13.09
N VAL A 262 -4.75 -5.84 -12.67
CA VAL A 262 -5.12 -4.42 -12.64
C VAL A 262 -5.77 -4.07 -11.31
N GLY A 263 -5.71 -2.80 -10.93
CA GLY A 263 -6.45 -2.30 -9.78
C GLY A 263 -5.94 -0.97 -9.26
N ILE A 264 -6.86 -0.21 -8.67
CA ILE A 264 -6.58 1.01 -7.94
C ILE A 264 -6.62 0.67 -6.45
N SER A 265 -5.64 1.15 -5.66
CA SER A 265 -5.62 0.91 -4.22
C SER A 265 -5.39 -0.57 -3.88
N TYR A 266 -6.25 -1.18 -3.06
CA TYR A 266 -6.09 -2.55 -2.58
C TYR A 266 -5.82 -3.58 -3.69
N PRO A 267 -6.61 -3.70 -4.78
CA PRO A 267 -6.27 -4.63 -5.85
C PRO A 267 -4.97 -4.27 -6.58
N GLY A 268 -4.61 -2.99 -6.66
CA GLY A 268 -3.30 -2.54 -7.16
C GLY A 268 -2.16 -3.02 -6.28
N ILE A 269 -2.28 -2.82 -4.96
CA ILE A 269 -1.32 -3.30 -3.97
C ILE A 269 -1.21 -4.84 -4.04
N ALA A 270 -2.34 -5.54 -4.05
CA ALA A 270 -2.38 -6.99 -4.15
C ALA A 270 -1.67 -7.52 -5.41
N SER A 271 -1.73 -6.79 -6.52
CA SER A 271 -1.02 -7.17 -7.75
C SER A 271 0.50 -7.19 -7.58
N LEU A 272 1.07 -6.31 -6.74
CA LEU A 272 2.50 -6.33 -6.39
C LEU A 272 2.84 -7.62 -5.63
N PHE A 273 2.04 -7.99 -4.62
CA PHE A 273 2.24 -9.18 -3.81
C PHE A 273 2.17 -10.47 -4.64
N VAL A 274 1.17 -10.57 -5.52
CA VAL A 274 1.00 -11.74 -6.40
C VAL A 274 2.13 -11.80 -7.43
N ALA A 275 2.50 -10.68 -8.06
CA ALA A 275 3.58 -10.65 -9.05
C ALA A 275 4.94 -11.03 -8.44
N ALA A 276 5.19 -10.71 -7.16
CA ALA A 276 6.39 -11.13 -6.45
C ALA A 276 6.47 -12.66 -6.23
N GLN A 277 5.34 -13.37 -6.31
CA GLN A 277 5.31 -14.84 -6.32
C GLN A 277 5.68 -15.42 -7.70
N GLN A 278 5.81 -14.60 -8.73
CA GLN A 278 6.25 -14.92 -10.09
C GLN A 278 5.41 -16.00 -10.79
N PRO A 279 4.06 -15.90 -10.82
CA PRO A 279 3.26 -16.89 -11.56
C PRO A 279 3.64 -16.86 -13.05
N PRO A 280 3.98 -18.04 -13.64
CA PRO A 280 4.45 -18.11 -15.03
C PRO A 280 3.50 -17.53 -16.06
N SER A 281 2.19 -17.56 -15.76
CA SER A 281 1.15 -17.09 -16.69
C SER A 281 0.78 -15.61 -16.53
N LEU A 282 1.43 -14.88 -15.63
CA LEU A 282 1.28 -13.43 -15.52
C LEU A 282 1.98 -12.74 -16.71
N ALA A 283 1.27 -11.86 -17.40
CA ALA A 283 1.78 -11.10 -18.54
C ALA A 283 2.34 -9.73 -18.13
N ALA A 284 1.62 -9.02 -17.27
CA ALA A 284 1.92 -7.67 -16.83
C ALA A 284 1.08 -7.30 -15.60
N ILE A 285 1.51 -6.28 -14.87
CA ILE A 285 0.70 -5.66 -13.81
C ILE A 285 0.58 -4.15 -14.02
N ALA A 286 -0.60 -3.61 -13.69
CA ALA A 286 -0.86 -2.17 -13.76
C ALA A 286 -1.41 -1.65 -12.41
N PRO A 287 -0.56 -1.61 -11.37
CA PRO A 287 -0.92 -1.11 -10.05
C PRO A 287 -1.08 0.41 -10.05
N GLN A 288 -2.17 0.90 -9.47
CA GLN A 288 -2.49 2.32 -9.38
C GLN A 288 -2.72 2.72 -7.92
N SER A 289 -2.24 3.89 -7.51
CA SER A 289 -2.37 4.43 -6.14
C SER A 289 -1.99 3.40 -5.06
N VAL A 290 -0.73 2.99 -5.06
CA VAL A 290 -0.20 1.95 -4.16
C VAL A 290 0.73 2.54 -3.11
N LEU A 291 0.99 1.78 -2.05
CA LEU A 291 1.93 2.15 -1.00
C LEU A 291 3.28 1.43 -1.15
N ALA A 292 4.35 2.05 -0.64
CA ALA A 292 5.69 1.45 -0.63
C ALA A 292 5.86 0.44 0.50
N ASP A 293 5.31 0.74 1.67
CA ASP A 293 5.23 -0.16 2.81
C ASP A 293 4.02 0.23 3.69
N SER A 294 3.34 -0.78 4.24
CA SER A 294 2.13 -0.53 5.03
C SER A 294 2.44 0.13 6.37
N THR A 295 3.62 -0.11 6.93
CA THR A 295 3.99 0.34 8.27
C THR A 295 4.41 1.81 8.27
N SER A 296 5.48 2.16 7.56
CA SER A 296 6.04 3.52 7.63
C SER A 296 5.43 4.49 6.64
N SER A 297 4.80 4.00 5.56
CA SER A 297 4.15 4.88 4.58
C SER A 297 2.78 5.39 5.01
N CYS A 298 2.01 4.58 5.73
CA CYS A 298 0.60 4.86 5.97
C CYS A 298 0.20 4.70 7.44
N LEU A 299 0.59 3.59 8.10
CA LEU A 299 0.13 3.29 9.47
C LEU A 299 0.89 4.12 10.54
N LEU A 300 2.21 4.22 10.41
CA LEU A 300 3.11 4.86 11.38
C LEU A 300 4.04 5.87 10.69
N PRO A 301 3.56 6.84 9.91
CA PRO A 301 4.42 7.80 9.24
C PRO A 301 5.24 8.61 10.26
N GLY A 302 6.56 8.62 10.05
CA GLY A 302 7.49 9.23 11.02
C GLY A 302 7.46 8.62 12.42
N GLY A 303 6.87 7.41 12.58
CA GLY A 303 6.72 6.73 13.87
C GLY A 303 5.49 7.18 14.68
N ILE A 304 4.56 7.91 14.08
CA ILE A 304 3.35 8.42 14.73
C ILE A 304 2.14 7.68 14.15
N TYR A 305 1.30 7.12 15.00
CA TYR A 305 0.14 6.35 14.53
C TYR A 305 -0.89 7.24 13.84
N ASN A 306 -1.21 6.88 12.57
CA ASN A 306 -2.28 7.49 11.79
C ASN A 306 -3.61 6.87 12.17
N ASP A 307 -4.32 7.51 13.08
CA ASP A 307 -5.66 7.11 13.58
C ASP A 307 -6.79 7.57 12.65
N GLY A 308 -6.45 8.20 11.54
CA GLY A 308 -7.38 8.65 10.50
C GLY A 308 -7.66 7.57 9.46
N PHE A 309 -7.25 7.84 8.21
CA PHE A 309 -7.53 6.97 7.08
C PHE A 309 -7.08 5.53 7.30
N ALA A 310 -5.82 5.30 7.73
CA ALA A 310 -5.26 3.95 7.87
C ALA A 310 -6.11 3.06 8.76
N LYS A 311 -6.52 3.56 9.94
CA LYS A 311 -7.38 2.82 10.85
C LYS A 311 -8.78 2.62 10.28
N LYS A 312 -9.41 3.67 9.76
CA LYS A 312 -10.79 3.58 9.24
C LYS A 312 -10.88 2.65 8.04
N TRP A 313 -9.88 2.66 7.16
CA TRP A 313 -9.82 1.72 6.04
C TRP A 313 -9.67 0.27 6.54
N HIS A 314 -8.79 0.03 7.50
CA HIS A 314 -8.61 -1.30 8.07
C HIS A 314 -9.90 -1.80 8.74
N ASP A 315 -10.55 -0.96 9.56
CA ASP A 315 -11.82 -1.30 10.18
C ASP A 315 -12.90 -1.62 9.13
N ALA A 316 -12.94 -0.86 8.02
CA ALA A 316 -13.87 -1.12 6.93
C ALA A 316 -13.59 -2.47 6.27
N VAL A 317 -12.33 -2.81 5.98
CA VAL A 317 -11.96 -4.10 5.38
C VAL A 317 -12.26 -5.27 6.33
N LEU A 318 -11.98 -5.12 7.63
CA LEU A 318 -12.36 -6.11 8.63
C LEU A 318 -13.89 -6.31 8.69
N ASN A 319 -14.67 -5.23 8.63
CA ASN A 319 -16.14 -5.32 8.59
C ASN A 319 -16.60 -6.03 7.30
N TYR A 320 -16.02 -5.70 6.13
CA TYR A 320 -16.30 -6.42 4.88
C TYR A 320 -15.92 -7.90 4.92
N ALA A 321 -14.98 -8.28 5.77
CA ALA A 321 -14.58 -9.66 5.99
C ALA A 321 -15.41 -10.36 7.09
N LEU A 322 -16.34 -9.66 7.79
CA LEU A 322 -17.24 -10.29 8.75
C LEU A 322 -18.28 -11.16 8.05
N PRO A 323 -18.77 -12.21 8.72
CA PRO A 323 -19.85 -13.01 8.18
C PRO A 323 -21.11 -12.17 7.87
N TRP A 324 -21.61 -12.30 6.64
CA TRP A 324 -22.83 -11.64 6.14
C TRP A 324 -22.78 -10.11 5.98
N ASP A 325 -21.65 -9.52 6.19
CA ASP A 325 -21.31 -8.17 5.79
C ASP A 325 -20.29 -8.27 4.63
N PRO A 326 -20.53 -7.99 3.46
CA PRO A 326 -21.43 -7.11 2.73
C PRO A 326 -22.79 -7.76 2.35
N TRP A 327 -23.78 -6.90 2.17
CA TRP A 327 -25.16 -7.30 1.84
C TRP A 327 -25.33 -8.28 0.67
N TRP A 328 -24.47 -8.21 -0.33
CA TRP A 328 -24.54 -9.04 -1.52
C TRP A 328 -24.25 -10.52 -1.24
N THR A 329 -23.50 -10.84 -0.20
CA THR A 329 -23.23 -12.23 0.21
C THR A 329 -24.50 -12.93 0.68
N THR A 330 -25.37 -12.21 1.40
CA THR A 330 -26.70 -12.66 1.77
C THR A 330 -27.56 -12.91 0.53
N ALA A 331 -27.54 -12.00 -0.45
CA ALA A 331 -28.30 -12.17 -1.69
C ALA A 331 -27.83 -13.39 -2.51
N VAL A 332 -26.52 -13.65 -2.57
CA VAL A 332 -25.96 -14.86 -3.21
C VAL A 332 -26.45 -16.12 -2.49
N HIS A 333 -26.35 -16.15 -1.17
CA HIS A 333 -26.83 -17.29 -0.37
C HIS A 333 -28.33 -17.55 -0.56
N GLU A 334 -29.15 -16.50 -0.48
CA GLU A 334 -30.61 -16.59 -0.65
C GLU A 334 -31.04 -16.99 -2.08
N SER A 335 -30.17 -16.77 -3.07
CA SER A 335 -30.38 -17.29 -4.45
C SER A 335 -30.25 -18.80 -4.56
N GLY A 336 -29.83 -19.49 -3.50
CA GLY A 336 -29.66 -20.93 -3.43
C GLY A 336 -28.20 -21.39 -3.67
N ASP A 337 -27.21 -20.48 -3.56
CA ASP A 337 -25.81 -20.86 -3.65
C ASP A 337 -25.41 -21.78 -2.49
N PRO A 338 -24.82 -22.96 -2.76
CA PRO A 338 -24.56 -23.95 -1.73
C PRO A 338 -23.32 -23.65 -0.87
N TRP A 339 -22.46 -22.72 -1.28
CA TRP A 339 -21.14 -22.51 -0.70
C TRP A 339 -21.04 -21.23 0.14
N CYS A 340 -21.60 -20.12 -0.35
CA CYS A 340 -21.43 -18.82 0.29
C CYS A 340 -21.76 -18.85 1.79
N GLY A 341 -22.90 -19.47 2.17
CA GLY A 341 -23.31 -19.61 3.56
C GLY A 341 -22.37 -20.46 4.42
N ILE A 342 -21.79 -21.53 3.85
CA ILE A 342 -20.82 -22.39 4.54
C ILE A 342 -19.49 -21.64 4.74
N HIS A 343 -19.07 -20.87 3.75
CA HIS A 343 -17.83 -20.11 3.78
C HIS A 343 -17.84 -19.01 4.85
N GLN A 344 -18.99 -18.34 5.08
CA GLN A 344 -19.14 -17.31 6.09
C GLN A 344 -18.73 -17.77 7.50
N ARG A 345 -18.76 -19.07 7.81
CA ARG A 345 -18.44 -19.57 9.15
C ARG A 345 -17.01 -19.30 9.60
N LEU A 346 -16.06 -19.19 8.67
CA LEU A 346 -14.67 -18.92 9.01
C LEU A 346 -14.35 -17.42 9.01
N HIS A 347 -15.21 -16.58 8.47
CA HIS A 347 -15.00 -15.14 8.38
C HIS A 347 -14.89 -14.47 9.75
N GLY A 348 -15.52 -15.02 10.79
CA GLY A 348 -15.36 -14.55 12.18
C GLY A 348 -13.94 -14.75 12.75
N GLN A 349 -13.08 -15.50 12.05
CA GLN A 349 -11.69 -15.80 12.44
C GLN A 349 -10.64 -14.86 11.82
N GLN A 350 -11.05 -13.71 11.33
CA GLN A 350 -10.15 -12.70 10.78
C GLN A 350 -9.15 -12.20 11.83
N ARG A 351 -7.97 -11.71 11.36
CA ARG A 351 -6.96 -11.06 12.21
C ARG A 351 -7.10 -9.55 12.19
N ASP A 352 -7.05 -8.94 13.35
CA ASP A 352 -6.91 -7.50 13.51
C ASP A 352 -5.42 -7.11 13.50
N ALA A 353 -4.87 -6.98 12.29
CA ALA A 353 -3.46 -6.68 12.07
C ALA A 353 -3.04 -5.32 12.63
N ILE A 354 -3.94 -4.33 12.69
CA ILE A 354 -3.61 -3.02 13.31
C ILE A 354 -3.47 -3.16 14.82
N THR A 355 -4.41 -3.82 15.49
CA THR A 355 -4.29 -4.05 16.93
C THR A 355 -3.00 -4.82 17.24
N GLU A 356 -2.63 -5.82 16.44
CA GLU A 356 -1.36 -6.53 16.60
C GLU A 356 -0.14 -5.61 16.38
N ALA A 357 -0.13 -4.81 15.31
CA ALA A 357 0.96 -3.88 15.02
C ALA A 357 1.11 -2.80 16.09
N LEU A 358 0.01 -2.34 16.71
CA LEU A 358 0.06 -1.33 17.77
C LEU A 358 0.59 -1.87 19.11
N HIS A 359 0.59 -3.19 19.33
CA HIS A 359 1.26 -3.78 20.48
C HIS A 359 2.79 -3.71 20.37
N ALA A 360 3.33 -3.60 19.17
CA ALA A 360 4.74 -3.40 18.88
C ALA A 360 4.87 -2.42 17.69
N PRO A 361 4.69 -1.08 17.93
CA PRO A 361 4.59 -0.08 16.87
C PRO A 361 5.97 0.26 16.27
N TYR A 362 6.70 -0.76 15.88
CA TYR A 362 8.03 -0.67 15.30
C TYR A 362 8.17 -1.56 14.09
N TYR A 363 9.10 -1.22 13.21
CA TYR A 363 9.43 -2.07 12.07
C TYR A 363 10.13 -3.34 12.53
N THR A 364 9.52 -4.50 12.32
CA THR A 364 10.06 -5.82 12.61
C THR A 364 10.12 -6.67 11.35
N ASP A 365 11.05 -7.64 11.34
CA ASP A 365 11.26 -8.49 10.16
C ASP A 365 10.14 -9.55 9.98
N ASP A 366 9.39 -9.84 11.01
CA ASP A 366 8.29 -10.81 11.00
C ASP A 366 6.91 -10.21 10.69
N VAL A 367 6.68 -8.96 11.04
CA VAL A 367 5.39 -8.28 10.83
C VAL A 367 5.45 -7.25 9.71
N ALA A 368 6.43 -6.34 9.73
CA ALA A 368 6.49 -5.22 8.79
C ALA A 368 7.11 -5.62 7.45
N LEU A 369 8.19 -6.41 7.43
CA LEU A 369 8.87 -6.78 6.20
C LEU A 369 7.98 -7.53 5.19
N PRO A 370 7.12 -8.48 5.58
CA PRO A 370 6.20 -9.13 4.64
C PRO A 370 5.24 -8.15 3.93
N VAL A 371 4.84 -7.07 4.60
CA VAL A 371 3.92 -6.05 4.08
C VAL A 371 4.63 -4.77 3.61
N ASP A 372 5.92 -4.88 3.30
CA ASP A 372 6.78 -3.83 2.74
C ASP A 372 7.16 -4.15 1.27
N PRO A 373 6.33 -3.78 0.29
CA PRO A 373 6.68 -3.93 -1.14
C PRO A 373 8.06 -3.41 -1.49
N SER A 374 8.51 -2.34 -0.85
CA SER A 374 9.81 -1.74 -1.13
C SER A 374 11.00 -2.66 -0.86
N ALA A 375 10.79 -3.71 -0.06
CA ALA A 375 11.81 -4.69 0.28
C ALA A 375 11.93 -5.85 -0.73
N TRP A 376 10.92 -6.07 -1.60
CA TRP A 376 10.87 -7.28 -2.41
C TRP A 376 10.28 -7.11 -3.82
N VAL A 377 9.86 -5.90 -4.26
CA VAL A 377 9.38 -5.68 -5.64
C VAL A 377 10.43 -5.92 -6.72
N ASP A 378 11.71 -6.03 -6.36
CA ASP A 378 12.80 -6.45 -7.25
C ASP A 378 12.62 -7.90 -7.77
N LYS A 379 11.80 -8.73 -7.11
CA LYS A 379 11.42 -10.06 -7.57
C LYS A 379 10.44 -10.04 -8.75
N ILE A 380 9.71 -8.95 -8.96
CA ILE A 380 8.74 -8.82 -10.04
C ILE A 380 9.46 -8.87 -11.38
N ASN A 381 9.06 -9.83 -12.22
CA ASN A 381 9.75 -10.17 -13.47
C ASN A 381 8.87 -9.95 -14.72
N VAL A 382 7.77 -9.23 -14.59
CA VAL A 382 6.84 -8.87 -15.67
C VAL A 382 6.81 -7.36 -15.88
N PRO A 383 6.34 -6.86 -17.04
CA PRO A 383 6.12 -5.44 -17.27
C PRO A 383 5.24 -4.80 -16.20
N VAL A 384 5.56 -3.55 -15.82
CA VAL A 384 4.86 -2.76 -14.80
C VAL A 384 4.50 -1.38 -15.34
N PHE A 385 3.24 -0.99 -15.21
CA PHE A 385 2.79 0.39 -15.34
C PHE A 385 2.19 0.84 -14.01
N MET A 386 2.81 1.81 -13.34
CA MET A 386 2.35 2.27 -12.02
C MET A 386 2.01 3.76 -12.06
N THR A 387 0.87 4.11 -11.44
CA THR A 387 0.49 5.51 -11.23
C THR A 387 0.51 5.88 -9.75
N GLY A 388 0.70 7.17 -9.45
CA GLY A 388 0.67 7.67 -8.10
C GLY A 388 0.47 9.19 -8.03
N GLN A 389 -0.12 9.64 -6.93
CA GLN A 389 -0.44 11.04 -6.69
C GLN A 389 0.34 11.55 -5.48
N TRP A 390 0.92 12.75 -5.62
CA TRP A 390 1.77 13.33 -4.56
C TRP A 390 1.01 13.69 -3.29
N GLN A 391 -0.29 13.94 -3.38
CA GLN A 391 -1.15 14.26 -2.24
C GLN A 391 -2.22 13.18 -2.01
N ASP A 392 -1.89 11.92 -2.36
CA ASP A 392 -2.77 10.78 -2.11
C ASP A 392 -3.13 10.71 -0.62
N GLU A 393 -4.39 11.01 -0.31
CA GLU A 393 -4.91 11.09 1.04
C GLU A 393 -5.17 9.72 1.66
N GLN A 394 -4.97 8.65 0.92
CA GLN A 394 -5.20 7.28 1.36
C GLN A 394 -3.90 6.52 1.55
N THR A 395 -3.13 6.31 0.48
CA THR A 395 -1.90 5.51 0.53
C THR A 395 -0.64 6.36 0.76
N GLY A 396 -0.75 7.67 0.58
CA GLY A 396 0.37 8.60 0.69
C GLY A 396 1.34 8.55 -0.50
N PRO A 397 2.27 9.51 -0.59
CA PRO A 397 3.18 9.65 -1.73
C PRO A 397 4.41 8.74 -1.68
N HIS A 398 4.58 7.89 -0.66
CA HIS A 398 5.74 7.02 -0.55
C HIS A 398 5.83 5.92 -1.63
N PHE A 399 4.80 5.73 -2.48
CA PHE A 399 4.89 4.89 -3.68
C PHE A 399 6.17 5.19 -4.50
N ALA A 400 6.65 6.43 -4.46
CA ALA A 400 7.87 6.85 -5.15
C ALA A 400 9.12 6.07 -4.70
N ALA A 401 9.13 5.48 -3.51
CA ALA A 401 10.20 4.61 -3.02
C ALA A 401 10.24 3.25 -3.73
N LEU A 402 9.22 2.89 -4.50
CA LEU A 402 9.20 1.68 -5.34
C LEU A 402 9.86 1.91 -6.71
N MET A 403 9.81 3.14 -7.24
CA MET A 403 10.09 3.43 -8.65
C MET A 403 11.50 3.03 -9.10
N ASP A 404 12.47 3.04 -8.21
CA ASP A 404 13.85 2.62 -8.50
C ASP A 404 14.13 1.14 -8.19
N LYS A 405 13.11 0.38 -7.72
CA LYS A 405 13.32 -0.97 -7.18
C LYS A 405 12.84 -2.12 -8.07
N PHE A 406 12.09 -1.89 -9.12
CA PHE A 406 11.61 -2.93 -10.05
C PHE A 406 12.74 -3.50 -10.93
N LYS A 407 13.83 -3.99 -10.30
CA LYS A 407 15.04 -4.43 -11.02
C LYS A 407 14.85 -5.72 -11.83
N GLY A 408 13.88 -6.55 -11.45
CA GLY A 408 13.54 -7.79 -12.16
C GLY A 408 12.62 -7.57 -13.37
N SER A 409 11.92 -6.44 -13.44
CA SER A 409 10.95 -6.16 -14.49
C SER A 409 11.65 -5.80 -15.82
N PRO A 410 11.22 -6.37 -16.95
CA PRO A 410 11.79 -6.08 -18.27
C PRO A 410 11.37 -4.71 -18.83
N ASN A 411 10.27 -4.13 -18.36
CA ASN A 411 9.73 -2.86 -18.82
C ASN A 411 8.96 -2.20 -17.68
N VAL A 412 9.33 -0.98 -17.31
CA VAL A 412 8.65 -0.23 -16.25
C VAL A 412 8.33 1.17 -16.75
N HIS A 413 7.10 1.61 -16.51
CA HIS A 413 6.66 2.97 -16.78
C HIS A 413 5.86 3.50 -15.59
N PHE A 414 6.02 4.79 -15.33
CA PHE A 414 5.39 5.49 -14.22
C PHE A 414 4.71 6.76 -14.72
N ALA A 415 3.49 7.01 -14.26
CA ALA A 415 2.81 8.28 -14.44
C ALA A 415 2.46 8.84 -13.05
N VAL A 416 2.99 10.02 -12.73
CA VAL A 416 2.85 10.63 -11.41
C VAL A 416 2.41 12.08 -11.52
N THR A 417 1.53 12.51 -10.62
CA THR A 417 0.91 13.83 -10.68
C THR A 417 0.61 14.38 -9.29
N ASN A 418 0.34 15.68 -9.17
CA ASN A 418 -0.38 16.18 -8.01
C ASN A 418 -1.85 15.75 -8.09
N GLY A 419 -2.46 15.45 -6.94
CA GLY A 419 -3.86 15.02 -6.89
C GLY A 419 -4.13 14.07 -5.73
N PHE A 420 -5.37 13.59 -5.70
CA PHE A 420 -5.91 12.67 -4.72
C PHE A 420 -5.86 11.22 -5.19
N HIS A 421 -6.17 10.29 -4.30
CA HIS A 421 -6.15 8.84 -4.54
C HIS A 421 -6.81 8.41 -5.85
N ASN A 422 -8.01 8.92 -6.12
CA ASN A 422 -8.79 8.54 -7.31
C ASN A 422 -8.27 9.16 -8.61
N ASP A 423 -7.34 10.11 -8.55
CA ASP A 423 -6.78 10.75 -9.74
C ASP A 423 -5.89 9.81 -10.57
N SER A 424 -5.58 8.61 -10.05
CA SER A 424 -4.98 7.54 -10.84
C SER A 424 -5.89 7.01 -11.96
N ALA A 425 -7.20 7.26 -11.86
CA ALA A 425 -8.15 7.04 -12.95
C ALA A 425 -8.37 8.27 -13.84
N ALA A 426 -7.56 9.34 -13.66
CA ALA A 426 -7.65 10.53 -14.48
C ALA A 426 -7.42 10.22 -15.98
N PRO A 427 -8.07 10.95 -16.89
CA PRO A 427 -8.02 10.66 -18.33
C PRO A 427 -6.61 10.56 -18.89
N GLN A 428 -5.71 11.39 -18.40
CA GLN A 428 -4.32 11.45 -18.82
C GLN A 428 -3.53 10.19 -18.44
N ASP A 429 -3.83 9.57 -17.30
CA ASP A 429 -3.20 8.34 -16.83
C ASP A 429 -3.87 7.11 -17.45
N LEU A 430 -5.21 7.17 -17.62
CA LEU A 430 -6.02 6.10 -18.18
C LEU A 430 -5.62 5.78 -19.62
N ILE A 431 -5.21 6.77 -20.43
CA ILE A 431 -4.77 6.53 -21.82
C ILE A 431 -3.50 5.64 -21.82
N GLU A 432 -2.50 5.94 -21.01
CA GLU A 432 -1.28 5.13 -20.93
C GLU A 432 -1.52 3.76 -20.28
N TRP A 433 -2.39 3.69 -19.28
CA TRP A 433 -2.84 2.43 -18.69
C TRP A 433 -3.49 1.53 -19.76
N MET A 434 -4.35 2.08 -20.60
CA MET A 434 -4.98 1.37 -21.71
C MET A 434 -3.92 0.92 -22.74
N GLU A 435 -3.02 1.81 -23.18
CA GLU A 435 -1.92 1.48 -24.10
C GLU A 435 -1.08 0.30 -23.55
N PHE A 436 -0.76 0.35 -22.27
CA PHE A 436 0.01 -0.70 -21.61
C PHE A 436 -0.71 -2.06 -21.61
N LEU A 437 -2.01 -2.09 -21.34
CA LEU A 437 -2.78 -3.34 -21.39
C LEU A 437 -2.86 -3.91 -22.81
N TYR A 438 -3.08 -3.07 -23.82
CA TYR A 438 -3.09 -3.53 -25.21
C TYR A 438 -1.73 -4.08 -25.63
N LEU A 439 -0.62 -3.43 -25.25
CA LEU A 439 0.72 -3.86 -25.64
C LEU A 439 1.18 -5.13 -24.90
N PHE A 440 1.01 -5.18 -23.58
CA PHE A 440 1.65 -6.23 -22.77
C PHE A 440 0.72 -7.39 -22.39
N VAL A 441 -0.60 -7.19 -22.41
CA VAL A 441 -1.57 -8.26 -22.14
C VAL A 441 -2.21 -8.77 -23.42
N ALA A 442 -2.81 -7.87 -24.23
CA ALA A 442 -3.47 -8.26 -25.49
C ALA A 442 -2.47 -8.60 -26.60
N ARG A 443 -1.29 -7.98 -26.61
CA ARG A 443 -0.30 -7.99 -27.70
C ARG A 443 -0.91 -7.49 -29.00
N GLU A 444 -1.55 -6.33 -28.91
CA GLU A 444 -2.24 -5.67 -30.01
C GLU A 444 -1.88 -4.19 -30.07
N ILE A 445 -2.15 -3.56 -31.22
CA ILE A 445 -2.05 -2.12 -31.35
C ILE A 445 -3.19 -1.49 -30.53
N PRO A 446 -2.92 -0.48 -29.67
CA PRO A 446 -3.94 0.19 -28.88
C PRO A 446 -4.95 0.93 -29.77
N ARG A 447 -6.07 0.30 -30.09
CA ARG A 447 -7.16 0.86 -30.91
C ARG A 447 -8.50 0.63 -30.24
N PRO A 448 -8.79 1.31 -29.11
CA PRO A 448 -10.10 1.22 -28.49
C PRO A 448 -11.21 1.71 -29.42
N ASP A 449 -12.39 1.17 -29.25
CA ASP A 449 -13.58 1.59 -30.00
C ASP A 449 -13.90 3.09 -29.73
N GLU A 450 -14.19 3.85 -30.83
CA GLU A 450 -14.47 5.29 -30.69
C GLU A 450 -15.72 5.57 -29.86
N GLY A 451 -16.70 4.69 -29.86
CA GLY A 451 -17.89 4.81 -29.04
C GLY A 451 -17.58 4.64 -27.56
N VAL A 452 -16.64 3.73 -27.22
CA VAL A 452 -16.14 3.55 -25.84
C VAL A 452 -15.40 4.80 -25.37
N LEU A 453 -14.55 5.38 -26.22
CA LEU A 453 -13.87 6.65 -25.88
C LEU A 453 -14.88 7.78 -25.67
N GLY A 454 -15.95 7.82 -26.49
CA GLY A 454 -17.04 8.80 -26.35
C GLY A 454 -17.84 8.63 -25.04
N LEU A 455 -18.00 7.40 -24.53
CA LEU A 455 -18.60 7.15 -23.22
C LEU A 455 -17.68 7.61 -22.07
N GLY A 456 -16.38 7.62 -22.31
CA GLY A 456 -15.40 8.04 -21.29
C GLY A 456 -15.69 9.42 -20.72
N GLY A 457 -16.12 10.39 -21.55
CA GLY A 457 -16.51 11.72 -21.09
C GLY A 457 -17.65 11.71 -20.06
N ILE A 458 -18.63 10.80 -20.21
CA ILE A 458 -19.73 10.63 -19.26
C ILE A 458 -19.24 10.10 -17.93
N PHE A 459 -18.30 9.14 -17.95
CA PHE A 459 -17.71 8.61 -16.71
C PHE A 459 -16.83 9.65 -16.01
N MET A 460 -16.06 10.43 -16.78
CA MET A 460 -15.24 11.51 -16.22
C MET A 460 -16.08 12.57 -15.54
N ASP A 461 -17.21 12.96 -16.14
CA ASP A 461 -18.15 13.90 -15.51
C ASP A 461 -18.69 13.35 -14.17
N LYS A 462 -19.01 12.06 -14.10
CA LYS A 462 -19.50 11.44 -12.86
C LYS A 462 -18.45 11.27 -11.78
N ILE A 463 -17.22 10.93 -12.14
CA ILE A 463 -16.14 10.66 -11.19
C ILE A 463 -15.48 11.97 -10.72
N PHE A 464 -15.31 12.91 -11.64
CA PHE A 464 -14.51 14.12 -11.39
C PHE A 464 -15.29 15.42 -11.47
N GLY A 465 -16.57 15.37 -11.83
CA GLY A 465 -17.39 16.57 -12.05
C GLY A 465 -16.93 17.45 -13.23
N ALA A 466 -16.19 16.87 -14.17
CA ALA A 466 -15.65 17.56 -15.33
C ALA A 466 -15.84 16.75 -16.60
N GLN A 467 -16.29 17.41 -17.68
CA GLN A 467 -16.40 16.78 -18.99
C GLN A 467 -15.05 16.84 -19.71
N ILE A 468 -14.43 15.68 -19.87
CA ILE A 468 -13.10 15.56 -20.48
C ILE A 468 -13.18 14.56 -21.63
N ASP A 469 -12.82 14.99 -22.83
CA ASP A 469 -12.77 14.15 -24.00
C ASP A 469 -11.58 13.18 -23.94
N ILE A 470 -11.87 11.88 -23.89
CA ILE A 470 -10.83 10.86 -24.04
C ILE A 470 -10.56 10.66 -25.53
N LYS A 471 -9.35 10.96 -25.97
CA LYS A 471 -8.95 10.90 -27.37
C LYS A 471 -8.24 9.59 -27.68
N GLN A 472 -8.24 9.22 -28.97
CA GLN A 472 -7.45 8.13 -29.48
C GLN A 472 -5.95 8.34 -29.19
N THR A 473 -5.27 7.27 -28.82
CA THR A 473 -3.83 7.30 -28.57
C THR A 473 -3.02 7.46 -29.87
N PRO A 474 -1.85 8.16 -29.85
CA PRO A 474 -0.94 8.17 -30.99
C PRO A 474 -0.44 6.78 -31.42
N LEU A 475 -0.40 5.80 -30.52
CA LEU A 475 0.01 4.43 -30.85
C LEU A 475 -0.99 3.73 -31.80
N ALA A 476 -2.24 4.20 -31.86
CA ALA A 476 -3.23 3.66 -32.79
C ALA A 476 -2.88 3.84 -34.26
N GLU A 477 -1.98 4.80 -34.59
CA GLU A 477 -1.49 5.06 -35.94
C GLU A 477 -0.42 4.06 -36.41
N ALA A 478 0.16 3.26 -35.50
CA ALA A 478 1.16 2.27 -35.86
C ALA A 478 0.63 1.26 -36.90
N ALA A 479 1.48 0.88 -37.84
CA ALA A 479 1.09 -0.08 -38.88
C ALA A 479 1.19 -1.54 -38.38
N THR A 480 2.08 -1.81 -37.41
CA THR A 480 2.28 -3.14 -36.81
C THR A 480 2.37 -3.04 -35.28
N TYR A 481 2.18 -4.18 -34.61
CA TYR A 481 2.35 -4.27 -33.16
C TYR A 481 3.78 -3.89 -32.74
N GLU A 482 4.79 -4.36 -33.46
CA GLU A 482 6.20 -4.07 -33.18
C GLU A 482 6.50 -2.57 -33.31
N GLU A 483 5.85 -1.87 -34.23
CA GLU A 483 5.95 -0.42 -34.36
C GLU A 483 5.31 0.28 -33.15
N ALA A 484 4.11 -0.14 -32.74
CA ALA A 484 3.46 0.40 -31.54
C ALA A 484 4.31 0.17 -30.29
N LEU A 485 4.88 -1.03 -30.12
CA LEU A 485 5.77 -1.35 -29.01
C LEU A 485 7.05 -0.50 -29.06
N ALA A 486 7.65 -0.31 -30.23
CA ALA A 486 8.82 0.56 -30.39
C ALA A 486 8.52 2.03 -30.07
N MET A 487 7.31 2.52 -30.40
CA MET A 487 6.86 3.87 -30.02
C MET A 487 6.69 4.00 -28.50
N TRP A 488 6.20 2.95 -27.83
CA TRP A 488 6.12 2.89 -26.38
C TRP A 488 7.52 2.90 -25.74
N ASP A 489 8.40 2.00 -26.16
CA ASP A 489 9.76 1.84 -25.63
C ASP A 489 10.65 3.07 -25.87
N ALA A 490 10.32 3.89 -26.85
CA ALA A 490 11.01 5.16 -27.10
C ALA A 490 10.65 6.27 -26.10
N ARG A 491 9.61 6.09 -25.29
CA ARG A 491 9.22 7.06 -24.25
C ARG A 491 10.12 6.91 -23.03
N PRO A 492 10.67 8.00 -22.49
CA PRO A 492 11.30 7.95 -21.16
C PRO A 492 10.29 7.46 -20.12
N PRO A 493 10.70 6.52 -19.22
CA PRO A 493 9.77 5.76 -18.41
C PRO A 493 9.08 6.52 -17.28
N VAL A 494 9.63 7.64 -16.84
CA VAL A 494 9.06 8.44 -15.75
C VAL A 494 8.34 9.65 -16.33
N ARG A 495 7.02 9.60 -16.36
CA ARG A 495 6.16 10.72 -16.76
C ARG A 495 5.71 11.48 -15.53
N VAL A 496 6.03 12.75 -15.46
CA VAL A 496 5.57 13.65 -14.41
C VAL A 496 4.61 14.66 -15.00
N ILE A 497 3.41 14.71 -14.46
CA ILE A 497 2.34 15.62 -14.86
C ILE A 497 2.27 16.70 -13.79
N PHE A 498 2.37 17.95 -14.21
CA PHE A 498 2.44 19.10 -13.31
C PHE A 498 1.14 19.90 -13.32
N GLU A 499 0.80 20.44 -12.16
CA GLU A 499 -0.27 21.41 -11.98
C GLU A 499 -1.63 20.87 -12.47
N SER A 500 -1.94 19.60 -12.16
CA SER A 500 -3.24 19.00 -12.44
C SER A 500 -4.35 19.85 -11.80
N GLY A 501 -5.41 20.10 -12.57
CA GLY A 501 -6.50 20.98 -12.19
C GLY A 501 -6.43 22.38 -12.80
N THR A 502 -5.28 22.78 -13.36
CA THR A 502 -5.08 24.14 -13.87
C THR A 502 -4.83 24.22 -15.38
N ASN A 503 -5.14 23.16 -16.11
CA ASN A 503 -5.01 23.19 -17.57
C ASN A 503 -5.90 24.28 -18.17
N PRO A 504 -5.34 25.27 -18.90
CA PRO A 504 -6.13 26.39 -19.39
C PRO A 504 -7.12 26.04 -20.50
N LYS A 505 -7.13 24.79 -20.99
CA LYS A 505 -8.03 24.30 -22.01
C LYS A 505 -9.20 23.49 -21.46
N GLU A 506 -9.17 23.20 -20.17
CA GLU A 506 -10.17 22.38 -19.48
C GLU A 506 -10.87 23.23 -18.41
N ASP A 507 -11.94 22.70 -17.84
CA ASP A 507 -12.60 23.34 -16.72
C ASP A 507 -11.69 23.40 -15.49
N PRO A 508 -11.79 24.43 -14.64
CA PRO A 508 -11.02 24.49 -13.38
C PRO A 508 -11.23 23.21 -12.54
N ALA A 509 -10.14 22.71 -11.96
CA ALA A 509 -10.08 21.47 -11.19
C ALA A 509 -10.35 20.17 -11.97
N ALA A 510 -10.49 20.21 -13.30
CA ALA A 510 -10.45 19.00 -14.11
C ALA A 510 -9.11 18.25 -13.91
N PRO A 511 -9.09 16.89 -13.76
CA PRO A 511 -7.87 16.14 -13.49
C PRO A 511 -6.99 16.02 -14.75
N VAL A 512 -6.54 17.16 -15.24
CA VAL A 512 -5.65 17.30 -16.40
C VAL A 512 -4.55 18.29 -16.06
N GLY A 513 -3.30 17.87 -16.24
CA GLY A 513 -2.13 18.71 -15.97
C GLY A 513 -2.00 19.89 -16.93
N ALA A 514 -1.41 20.98 -16.44
CA ALA A 514 -1.09 22.12 -17.27
C ALA A 514 0.04 21.78 -18.27
N PHE A 515 0.99 20.96 -17.86
CA PHE A 515 2.06 20.41 -18.71
C PHE A 515 2.61 19.10 -18.14
N GLU A 516 3.42 18.42 -18.91
CA GLU A 516 4.12 17.18 -18.49
C GLU A 516 5.59 17.21 -18.90
N GLN A 517 6.38 16.43 -18.17
CA GLN A 517 7.78 16.17 -18.48
C GLN A 517 8.09 14.70 -18.30
N ARG A 518 8.93 14.14 -19.18
CA ARG A 518 9.40 12.75 -19.06
C ARG A 518 10.89 12.72 -18.72
N PHE A 519 11.27 11.71 -17.93
CA PHE A 519 12.63 11.52 -17.45
C PHE A 519 13.05 10.06 -17.63
N ASP A 520 14.35 9.84 -17.78
CA ASP A 520 14.94 8.52 -18.11
C ASP A 520 14.97 7.58 -16.91
N ALA A 521 14.90 8.08 -15.69
CA ALA A 521 14.97 7.28 -14.47
C ALA A 521 14.42 8.01 -13.23
N TRP A 522 14.15 7.25 -12.18
CA TRP A 522 13.88 7.73 -10.84
C TRP A 522 14.93 7.14 -9.85
N PRO A 523 15.48 7.92 -8.88
CA PRO A 523 15.38 9.39 -8.78
C PRO A 523 15.89 10.09 -10.05
N ILE A 524 15.37 11.32 -10.30
CA ILE A 524 15.67 12.04 -11.54
C ILE A 524 17.17 12.33 -11.63
N PRO A 525 17.85 11.90 -12.73
CA PRO A 525 19.27 12.16 -12.91
C PRO A 525 19.60 13.65 -12.95
N GLY A 526 20.64 14.04 -12.22
CA GLY A 526 21.05 15.44 -12.16
C GLY A 526 20.31 16.29 -11.14
N THR A 527 19.39 15.72 -10.35
CA THR A 527 18.80 16.41 -9.20
C THR A 527 19.88 16.89 -8.25
N VAL A 528 19.76 18.14 -7.80
CA VAL A 528 20.69 18.77 -6.85
C VAL A 528 19.94 19.21 -5.60
N VAL A 529 20.67 19.30 -4.48
CA VAL A 529 20.11 19.82 -3.23
C VAL A 529 20.01 21.35 -3.30
N ASP A 530 18.81 21.88 -3.29
CA ASP A 530 18.56 23.32 -3.07
C ASP A 530 18.41 23.54 -1.56
N ARG A 531 19.43 24.12 -0.95
CA ARG A 531 19.53 24.26 0.51
C ARG A 531 19.23 25.68 0.98
N TRP A 532 18.39 25.76 2.00
CA TRP A 532 17.99 26.99 2.65
C TRP A 532 18.26 26.92 4.15
N THR A 533 19.05 27.85 4.67
CA THR A 533 19.35 27.98 6.10
C THR A 533 18.21 28.71 6.80
N LEU A 534 17.73 28.17 7.90
CA LEU A 534 16.70 28.77 8.74
C LEU A 534 17.31 29.88 9.62
N GLY A 535 16.58 30.99 9.77
CA GLY A 535 17.03 32.17 10.52
C GLY A 535 15.93 32.76 11.38
N LEU A 536 16.30 33.68 12.28
CA LEU A 536 15.35 34.40 13.11
C LEU A 536 14.35 35.24 12.29
N ASN A 537 13.26 35.61 12.94
CA ASN A 537 12.20 36.44 12.35
C ASN A 537 11.58 35.83 11.08
N SER A 538 11.34 34.54 11.10
CA SER A 538 10.71 33.77 10.00
C SER A 538 11.46 33.90 8.67
N THR A 539 12.80 33.90 8.67
CA THR A 539 13.60 34.03 7.46
C THR A 539 14.25 32.74 7.02
N MET A 540 14.38 32.54 5.71
CA MET A 540 15.29 31.56 5.11
C MET A 540 16.25 32.25 4.12
N THR A 541 17.51 31.84 4.12
CA THR A 541 18.52 32.28 3.18
C THR A 541 19.12 31.11 2.44
N GLN A 542 19.36 31.26 1.14
CA GLN A 542 19.98 30.22 0.37
C GLN A 542 21.42 29.99 0.84
N ALA A 543 21.76 28.77 1.19
CA ALA A 543 23.13 28.42 1.60
C ALA A 543 24.09 28.66 0.43
N ALA A 544 25.24 29.26 0.70
CA ALA A 544 26.30 29.38 -0.29
C ALA A 544 26.77 27.97 -0.69
N PRO A 545 27.17 27.71 -1.98
CA PRO A 545 27.77 26.47 -2.38
C PRO A 545 28.93 26.08 -1.44
N ALA A 546 29.08 24.77 -1.17
CA ALA A 546 30.11 24.27 -0.22
C ALA A 546 31.54 24.75 -0.49
N ASP A 547 31.84 25.15 -1.72
CA ASP A 547 33.17 25.69 -2.13
C ASP A 547 33.39 27.17 -1.70
N ALA A 548 32.36 27.85 -1.18
CA ALA A 548 32.40 29.24 -0.75
C ALA A 548 32.55 29.41 0.78
N ALA A 549 32.65 28.32 1.54
CA ALA A 549 32.80 28.34 3.00
C ALA A 549 34.22 28.81 3.41
N GLY A 550 34.41 30.11 3.40
CA GLY A 550 35.67 30.77 3.75
C GLY A 550 35.48 32.16 4.36
N ALA A 551 34.63 32.29 5.38
CA ALA A 551 34.68 33.44 6.29
C ALA A 551 33.97 33.05 7.59
N ALA A 552 34.75 32.56 8.58
CA ALA A 552 34.27 32.54 9.94
C ALA A 552 33.98 33.97 10.38
N SER A 553 32.71 34.33 10.59
CA SER A 553 32.40 35.54 11.31
C SER A 553 32.78 35.33 12.77
N ASN A 554 33.34 36.37 13.40
CA ASN A 554 33.62 36.34 14.83
C ASN A 554 32.28 36.20 15.57
N ALA A 555 32.03 35.06 16.15
CA ALA A 555 30.86 34.83 16.97
C ALA A 555 30.80 35.90 18.06
N ASP A 556 29.72 36.68 18.08
CA ASP A 556 29.46 37.58 19.23
C ASP A 556 29.15 36.68 20.44
N THR A 557 29.70 37.00 21.61
CA THR A 557 29.47 36.24 22.85
C THR A 557 28.69 37.08 23.83
N ASP A 558 27.99 36.46 24.75
CA ASP A 558 27.20 37.11 25.81
C ASP A 558 28.05 37.79 26.89
N GLY A 559 29.37 37.88 26.70
CA GLY A 559 30.32 38.41 27.66
C GLY A 559 30.88 37.38 28.65
N THR A 560 30.40 36.13 28.61
CA THR A 560 30.95 34.98 29.33
C THR A 560 31.95 34.21 28.49
N GLY A 561 32.00 34.49 27.17
CA GLY A 561 32.81 33.77 26.19
C GLY A 561 32.08 32.65 25.49
N GLU A 562 30.82 32.38 25.86
CA GLU A 562 29.96 31.42 25.17
C GLU A 562 29.21 32.08 24.00
N PRO A 563 29.01 31.37 22.88
CA PRO A 563 28.23 31.86 21.77
C PRO A 563 26.77 32.11 22.19
N TRP A 564 26.14 33.14 21.62
CA TRP A 564 24.70 33.33 21.79
C TRP A 564 23.92 32.16 21.17
N GLU A 565 23.05 31.53 21.99
CA GLU A 565 22.04 30.61 21.47
C GLU A 565 20.90 31.42 20.80
N LEU A 566 20.76 31.26 19.49
CA LEU A 566 19.67 31.86 18.75
C LEU A 566 18.67 30.77 18.39
N TYR A 567 17.44 30.87 18.85
CA TYR A 567 16.40 29.91 18.61
C TYR A 567 15.03 30.59 18.49
N THR A 568 14.08 29.86 17.91
CA THR A 568 12.64 30.12 17.93
C THR A 568 11.93 28.89 18.46
N GLY A 569 10.64 28.97 18.81
CA GLY A 569 9.95 27.82 19.36
C GLY A 569 8.44 28.00 19.45
N PHE A 570 7.79 26.91 19.78
CA PHE A 570 6.33 26.84 19.91
C PHE A 570 5.95 25.87 21.03
N VAL A 571 4.71 25.92 21.45
CA VAL A 571 4.11 24.95 22.37
C VAL A 571 3.33 23.93 21.54
N ALA A 572 3.64 22.64 21.69
CA ALA A 572 2.92 21.59 21.01
C ALA A 572 1.41 21.64 21.33
N ASP A 573 0.60 21.49 20.31
CA ASP A 573 -0.87 21.44 20.41
C ASP A 573 -1.33 19.99 20.56
N ALA A 574 -1.68 19.59 21.77
CA ALA A 574 -2.09 18.22 22.07
C ALA A 574 -3.38 17.77 21.32
N GLU A 575 -4.18 18.72 20.84
CA GLU A 575 -5.42 18.43 20.12
C GLU A 575 -5.27 18.46 18.59
N ALA A 576 -4.07 18.81 18.07
CA ALA A 576 -3.85 18.92 16.64
C ALA A 576 -4.16 17.62 15.90
N GLY A 577 -3.69 16.49 16.40
CA GLY A 577 -3.81 15.19 15.78
C GLY A 577 -5.24 14.66 15.61
N HIS A 578 -6.18 15.16 16.40
CA HIS A 578 -7.58 14.73 16.34
C HIS A 578 -8.50 15.64 15.53
N ARG A 579 -7.94 16.65 14.88
CA ARG A 579 -8.74 17.57 14.07
C ARG A 579 -9.11 16.93 12.75
N VAL A 580 -10.42 16.95 12.47
CA VAL A 580 -10.93 16.51 11.17
C VAL A 580 -10.66 17.59 10.14
N THR A 581 -10.03 17.24 9.04
CA THR A 581 -9.64 18.16 7.96
C THR A 581 -10.65 18.19 6.82
N LEU A 582 -11.57 17.20 6.74
CA LEU A 582 -12.62 17.16 5.73
C LEU A 582 -13.87 17.93 6.17
N ALA A 583 -14.47 18.65 5.26
CA ALA A 583 -15.70 19.44 5.53
C ALA A 583 -16.89 18.56 5.92
N SER A 584 -17.01 17.35 5.36
CA SER A 584 -18.04 16.35 5.72
C SER A 584 -17.85 15.79 7.13
N GLY A 585 -16.64 15.84 7.68
CA GLY A 585 -16.29 15.14 8.92
C GLY A 585 -16.13 13.62 8.78
N GLU A 586 -16.28 13.08 7.56
CA GLU A 586 -16.16 11.65 7.26
C GLU A 586 -14.98 11.43 6.28
N VAL A 587 -14.24 10.34 6.48
CA VAL A 587 -12.98 10.08 5.74
C VAL A 587 -13.21 9.61 4.30
N TYR A 588 -14.42 9.09 3.99
CA TYR A 588 -14.71 8.43 2.71
C TYR A 588 -15.76 9.12 1.83
N ASP A 589 -16.45 10.17 2.34
CA ASP A 589 -17.69 10.63 1.72
C ASP A 589 -17.51 11.62 0.56
N ASP A 590 -16.33 12.27 0.47
CA ASP A 590 -16.09 13.29 -0.54
C ASP A 590 -15.06 12.84 -1.58
N LEU A 591 -15.46 12.80 -2.85
CA LEU A 591 -14.59 12.51 -3.99
C LEU A 591 -14.73 13.65 -5.05
N PRO A 592 -13.75 14.55 -5.20
CA PRO A 592 -12.51 14.71 -4.39
C PRO A 592 -12.79 15.21 -2.97
N PRO A 593 -11.89 14.93 -2.01
CA PRO A 593 -12.08 15.38 -0.64
C PRO A 593 -12.17 16.93 -0.55
N ASP A 594 -13.19 17.43 0.13
CA ASP A 594 -13.29 18.87 0.45
C ASP A 594 -12.41 19.16 1.69
N TRP A 595 -11.14 19.48 1.42
CA TRP A 595 -10.12 19.64 2.44
C TRP A 595 -10.14 21.04 3.04
N SER A 596 -10.59 21.16 4.31
CA SER A 596 -10.56 22.40 5.09
C SER A 596 -9.17 22.64 5.68
N TRP A 597 -8.23 23.14 4.86
CA TRP A 597 -6.86 23.43 5.28
C TRP A 597 -6.78 24.68 6.13
N ARG A 598 -6.47 24.55 7.42
CA ARG A 598 -6.49 25.60 8.42
C ARG A 598 -5.21 26.43 8.44
N GLN A 599 -5.31 27.65 8.98
CA GLN A 599 -4.14 28.48 9.26
C GLN A 599 -3.39 27.94 10.50
N PRO A 600 -2.03 27.94 10.49
CA PRO A 600 -1.26 27.63 11.68
C PRO A 600 -1.53 28.67 12.76
N GLN A 601 -1.60 28.21 14.02
CA GLN A 601 -1.92 29.08 15.14
C GLN A 601 -0.65 29.71 15.73
N SER A 602 -0.68 31.02 15.98
CA SER A 602 0.40 31.71 16.68
C SER A 602 0.64 31.08 18.07
N GLY A 603 1.90 30.83 18.39
CA GLY A 603 2.31 30.14 19.62
C GLY A 603 2.32 28.63 19.57
N ASN A 604 1.65 28.00 18.57
CA ASN A 604 1.65 26.56 18.35
C ASN A 604 2.42 26.14 17.07
N ALA A 605 2.98 27.10 16.37
CA ALA A 605 3.77 26.88 15.16
C ALA A 605 4.85 27.95 15.02
N VAL A 606 5.89 27.62 14.28
CA VAL A 606 6.87 28.57 13.75
C VAL A 606 6.98 28.40 12.24
N ASP A 607 7.37 29.48 11.54
CA ASP A 607 7.58 29.41 10.10
C ASP A 607 8.87 30.07 9.66
N PHE A 608 9.30 29.72 8.45
CA PHE A 608 10.47 30.27 7.78
C PHE A 608 10.14 30.51 6.31
N ILE A 609 10.51 31.68 5.78
CA ILE A 609 10.12 32.10 4.44
C ILE A 609 11.32 32.63 3.67
N THR A 610 11.46 32.23 2.40
CA THR A 610 12.49 32.73 1.50
C THR A 610 12.18 34.16 1.04
N PRO A 611 13.18 34.93 0.54
CA PRO A 611 12.92 36.03 -0.37
C PRO A 611 12.14 35.55 -1.60
N PRO A 612 11.51 36.47 -2.36
CA PRO A 612 10.88 36.10 -3.63
C PRO A 612 11.91 35.44 -4.55
N LEU A 613 11.53 34.28 -5.13
CA LEU A 613 12.35 33.56 -6.07
C LEU A 613 12.57 34.36 -7.35
N THR A 614 13.76 34.29 -7.91
CA THR A 614 14.12 35.04 -9.13
C THR A 614 13.85 34.25 -10.42
N GLU A 615 13.59 32.96 -10.29
CA GLU A 615 13.31 32.03 -11.39
C GLU A 615 12.40 30.91 -10.93
N ASP A 616 11.77 30.23 -11.88
CA ASP A 616 10.97 29.03 -11.60
C ASP A 616 11.89 27.90 -11.11
N ARG A 617 11.44 27.14 -10.09
CA ARG A 617 12.17 26.01 -9.53
C ARG A 617 11.32 24.76 -9.57
N VAL A 618 11.73 23.81 -10.38
CA VAL A 618 11.07 22.50 -10.47
C VAL A 618 11.68 21.57 -9.43
N MET A 619 10.87 21.20 -8.44
CA MET A 619 11.24 20.27 -7.38
C MET A 619 10.59 18.93 -7.61
N LEU A 620 11.36 17.83 -7.54
CA LEU A 620 10.87 16.49 -7.81
C LEU A 620 11.63 15.43 -7.02
N GLY A 621 10.97 14.82 -6.04
CA GLY A 621 11.53 13.83 -5.11
C GLY A 621 11.18 14.15 -3.66
N SER A 622 11.85 13.47 -2.73
CA SER A 622 11.74 13.79 -1.29
C SER A 622 12.68 14.93 -0.92
N GLY A 623 12.27 15.71 0.07
CA GLY A 623 13.14 16.67 0.73
C GLY A 623 13.41 16.28 2.18
N SER A 624 14.12 17.15 2.90
CA SER A 624 14.27 17.04 4.35
C SER A 624 14.41 18.38 5.04
N VAL A 625 14.04 18.41 6.31
CA VAL A 625 14.32 19.50 7.23
C VAL A 625 15.28 18.98 8.29
N ASP A 626 16.48 19.55 8.30
CA ASP A 626 17.49 19.31 9.33
C ASP A 626 17.25 20.29 10.46
N LEU A 627 16.82 19.81 11.61
CA LEU A 627 16.51 20.60 12.80
C LEU A 627 17.48 20.26 13.93
N TRP A 628 18.03 21.29 14.53
CA TRP A 628 18.53 21.20 15.89
C TRP A 628 17.38 21.61 16.81
N VAL A 629 16.86 20.63 17.55
CA VAL A 629 15.67 20.77 18.37
C VAL A 629 15.95 20.42 19.81
N ARG A 630 15.30 21.12 20.77
CA ARG A 630 15.21 20.68 22.15
C ARG A 630 13.78 20.77 22.66
N SER A 631 13.46 19.93 23.64
CA SER A 631 12.16 19.86 24.29
C SER A 631 12.35 19.81 25.79
N ASN A 632 11.35 20.25 26.55
CA ASN A 632 11.29 20.06 28.01
C ASN A 632 10.90 18.63 28.42
N HIS A 633 10.61 17.75 27.44
CA HIS A 633 10.29 16.33 27.62
C HIS A 633 11.30 15.41 26.91
N ASP A 634 11.19 14.10 27.18
CA ASP A 634 12.06 13.08 26.60
C ASP A 634 11.68 12.67 25.16
N ASP A 635 10.64 13.28 24.59
CA ASP A 635 10.19 13.08 23.22
C ASP A 635 9.30 14.24 22.74
N ALA A 636 9.06 14.34 21.42
CA ALA A 636 8.06 15.21 20.83
C ALA A 636 7.65 14.70 19.43
N ASP A 637 6.44 15.01 19.01
CA ASP A 637 5.93 14.75 17.68
C ASP A 637 5.99 16.05 16.86
N LEU A 638 6.67 16.02 15.71
CA LEU A 638 6.86 17.16 14.81
C LEU A 638 6.18 16.92 13.49
N GLU A 639 5.63 18.00 12.94
CA GLU A 639 5.21 18.14 11.56
C GLU A 639 6.02 19.22 10.88
N VAL A 640 6.35 19.03 9.60
CA VAL A 640 6.94 20.02 8.73
C VAL A 640 6.08 20.16 7.48
N THR A 641 5.53 21.35 7.21
CA THR A 641 4.69 21.62 6.05
C THR A 641 5.39 22.57 5.10
N LEU A 642 5.54 22.12 3.84
CA LEU A 642 6.09 22.91 2.74
C LEU A 642 4.96 23.57 1.97
N THR A 643 5.06 24.88 1.74
CA THR A 643 4.05 25.66 1.02
C THR A 643 4.68 26.65 0.05
N GLU A 644 3.90 27.09 -0.96
CA GLU A 644 4.24 28.18 -1.86
C GLU A 644 3.42 29.43 -1.50
N VAL A 645 4.09 30.52 -1.07
CA VAL A 645 3.45 31.83 -0.92
C VAL A 645 3.56 32.58 -2.25
N ARG A 646 2.44 32.73 -2.91
CA ARG A 646 2.31 33.28 -4.27
C ARG A 646 2.39 34.80 -4.30
N PRO A 647 2.74 35.42 -5.45
CA PRO A 647 2.78 36.86 -5.59
C PRO A 647 1.43 37.56 -5.39
N ASP A 648 0.30 36.85 -5.59
CA ASP A 648 -1.06 37.35 -5.38
C ASP A 648 -1.49 37.37 -3.90
N GLY A 649 -0.63 36.88 -2.99
CA GLY A 649 -0.89 36.82 -1.56
C GLY A 649 -1.65 35.56 -1.11
N MET A 650 -1.83 34.59 -1.99
CA MET A 650 -2.34 33.29 -1.65
C MET A 650 -1.20 32.36 -1.25
N GLU A 651 -1.53 31.32 -0.49
CA GLU A 651 -0.62 30.26 -0.06
C GLU A 651 -1.17 28.91 -0.51
N THR A 652 -0.35 28.17 -1.25
CA THR A 652 -0.68 26.83 -1.77
C THR A 652 0.07 25.76 -0.98
N TYR A 653 -0.63 24.73 -0.55
CA TYR A 653 -0.03 23.52 0.02
C TYR A 653 0.85 22.81 -1.01
N VAL A 654 2.00 22.30 -0.59
CA VAL A 654 2.88 21.51 -1.45
C VAL A 654 3.04 20.10 -0.90
N GLN A 655 3.62 19.93 0.30
CA GLN A 655 3.86 18.62 0.90
C GLN A 655 4.13 18.72 2.40
N VAL A 656 4.10 17.60 3.07
CA VAL A 656 4.24 17.45 4.52
C VAL A 656 5.24 16.34 4.87
N GLY A 657 5.66 16.32 6.11
CA GLY A 657 6.37 15.21 6.72
C GLY A 657 6.28 15.21 8.22
N TRP A 658 6.45 14.06 8.84
CA TRP A 658 6.30 13.87 10.28
C TRP A 658 7.50 13.14 10.89
N LEU A 659 7.70 13.36 12.19
CA LEU A 659 8.68 12.61 12.95
C LEU A 659 8.38 12.62 14.45
N ARG A 660 8.28 11.46 15.06
CA ARG A 660 8.46 11.27 16.51
C ARG A 660 9.95 11.31 16.80
N LEU A 661 10.40 12.27 17.59
CA LEU A 661 11.83 12.56 17.76
C LEU A 661 12.63 11.40 18.34
N SER A 662 12.02 10.55 19.17
CA SER A 662 12.68 9.32 19.65
C SER A 662 12.97 8.32 18.53
N GLN A 663 12.28 8.39 17.39
CA GLN A 663 12.45 7.52 16.22
C GLN A 663 13.29 8.17 15.10
N ARG A 664 14.16 9.13 15.43
CA ARG A 664 14.94 9.87 14.44
C ARG A 664 16.11 9.11 13.82
N ALA A 665 16.40 7.89 14.27
CA ALA A 665 17.51 7.09 13.74
C ALA A 665 17.34 6.83 12.23
N LEU A 666 18.37 7.19 11.46
CA LEU A 666 18.43 7.03 10.02
C LEU A 666 19.04 5.69 9.64
N ARG A 667 18.60 5.12 8.53
CA ARG A 667 19.27 3.99 7.89
C ARG A 667 20.63 4.41 7.32
N ASP A 668 21.54 3.46 7.16
CA ASP A 668 22.89 3.71 6.61
C ASP A 668 22.90 4.27 5.18
N ASP A 669 21.85 3.97 4.41
CA ASP A 669 21.67 4.43 3.03
C ASP A 669 20.86 5.74 2.91
N ALA A 670 20.50 6.35 4.05
CA ALA A 670 19.74 7.60 4.06
C ALA A 670 20.59 8.78 3.56
N THR A 671 19.94 9.66 2.81
CA THR A 671 20.51 10.93 2.33
C THR A 671 19.59 12.10 2.68
N GLU A 672 19.99 13.32 2.35
CA GLU A 672 19.15 14.51 2.55
C GLU A 672 17.88 14.48 1.67
N LEU A 673 17.96 13.92 0.48
CA LEU A 673 16.84 13.77 -0.43
C LEU A 673 16.19 12.38 -0.34
N ARG A 674 16.60 11.57 0.63
CA ARG A 674 16.02 10.26 0.95
C ARG A 674 16.28 9.94 2.42
N PRO A 675 15.62 10.61 3.36
CA PRO A 675 15.93 10.52 4.80
C PRO A 675 15.20 9.34 5.47
N VAL A 676 15.43 8.12 5.01
CA VAL A 676 14.76 6.90 5.47
C VAL A 676 15.13 6.59 6.91
N LYS A 677 14.12 6.34 7.75
CA LYS A 677 14.28 5.96 9.16
C LYS A 677 14.35 4.44 9.31
N THR A 678 14.95 3.99 10.43
CA THR A 678 14.96 2.57 10.77
C THR A 678 13.63 2.09 11.34
N HIS A 679 12.91 2.94 12.04
CA HIS A 679 11.69 2.63 12.79
C HIS A 679 11.78 1.39 13.70
N ARG A 680 12.99 0.96 14.07
CA ARG A 680 13.23 -0.21 14.92
C ARG A 680 13.25 0.18 16.39
N GLU A 681 12.69 -0.66 17.27
CA GLU A 681 12.69 -0.44 18.71
C GLU A 681 14.12 -0.32 19.28
N ALA A 682 15.04 -1.13 18.74
CA ALA A 682 16.45 -1.12 19.18
C ALA A 682 17.18 0.20 18.86
N ASP A 683 16.67 1.01 17.94
CA ASP A 683 17.26 2.26 17.47
C ASP A 683 16.59 3.50 18.09
N LEU A 684 15.71 3.30 19.08
CA LEU A 684 15.07 4.41 19.79
C LEU A 684 16.10 5.29 20.50
N GLN A 685 15.93 6.59 20.32
CA GLN A 685 16.81 7.62 20.89
C GLN A 685 15.98 8.69 21.61
N PRO A 686 15.52 8.47 22.84
CA PRO A 686 14.81 9.51 23.59
C PRO A 686 15.61 10.80 23.66
N LEU A 687 14.94 11.94 23.78
CA LEU A 687 15.58 13.22 24.02
C LEU A 687 16.08 13.29 25.47
N VAL A 688 17.10 14.11 25.70
CA VAL A 688 17.44 14.59 27.02
C VAL A 688 16.81 15.97 27.19
N PRO A 689 15.86 16.14 28.13
CA PRO A 689 15.14 17.39 28.28
C PRO A 689 16.08 18.60 28.40
N GLY A 690 15.88 19.62 27.57
CA GLY A 690 16.69 20.84 27.54
C GLY A 690 17.99 20.77 26.74
N GLU A 691 18.36 19.59 26.17
CA GLU A 691 19.58 19.46 25.35
C GLU A 691 19.27 19.54 23.87
N TRP A 692 20.11 20.23 23.10
CA TRP A 692 20.01 20.30 21.65
C TRP A 692 20.30 18.93 21.02
N THR A 693 19.39 18.48 20.17
CA THR A 693 19.45 17.22 19.47
C THR A 693 19.21 17.42 17.99
N PHE A 694 20.02 16.80 17.15
CA PHE A 694 19.83 16.81 15.70
C PHE A 694 18.73 15.84 15.31
N ALA A 695 17.81 16.28 14.45
CA ALA A 695 16.77 15.47 13.83
C ALA A 695 16.62 15.86 12.36
N ARG A 696 16.59 14.87 11.46
CA ARG A 696 16.23 15.07 10.05
C ARG A 696 14.80 14.61 9.85
N VAL A 697 13.87 15.52 9.60
CA VAL A 697 12.48 15.23 9.27
C VAL A 697 12.36 15.09 7.77
N GLU A 698 11.73 14.04 7.28
CA GLU A 698 11.41 13.90 5.85
C GLU A 698 10.38 14.95 5.43
N ILE A 699 10.50 15.48 4.22
CA ILE A 699 9.39 15.97 3.42
C ILE A 699 9.09 14.87 2.42
N MET A 700 7.88 14.30 2.49
CA MET A 700 7.49 13.18 1.65
C MET A 700 7.67 13.51 0.16
N PRO A 701 7.79 12.51 -0.72
CA PRO A 701 7.98 12.72 -2.15
C PRO A 701 6.91 13.64 -2.75
N PHE A 702 7.32 14.53 -3.63
CA PHE A 702 6.44 15.48 -4.31
C PHE A 702 7.00 15.92 -5.67
N GLY A 703 6.11 16.46 -6.51
CA GLY A 703 6.46 17.19 -7.71
C GLY A 703 5.74 18.55 -7.72
N HIS A 704 6.51 19.65 -7.72
CA HIS A 704 5.95 20.99 -7.70
C HIS A 704 6.85 22.00 -8.41
N VAL A 705 6.23 23.06 -8.98
CA VAL A 705 6.94 24.20 -9.57
C VAL A 705 6.75 25.40 -8.69
N PHE A 706 7.79 25.78 -7.94
CA PHE A 706 7.80 27.09 -7.29
C PHE A 706 8.07 28.18 -8.31
N ARG A 707 7.14 29.10 -8.51
CA ARG A 707 7.19 30.10 -9.57
C ARG A 707 8.07 31.28 -9.21
N ALA A 708 8.67 31.91 -10.22
CA ALA A 708 9.36 33.20 -10.06
C ALA A 708 8.43 34.27 -9.41
N GLY A 709 8.94 34.95 -8.41
CA GLY A 709 8.20 35.89 -7.60
C GLY A 709 7.46 35.31 -6.42
N SER A 710 7.22 33.97 -6.39
CA SER A 710 6.72 33.26 -5.20
C SER A 710 7.81 33.10 -4.15
N ARG A 711 7.43 32.63 -2.97
CA ARG A 711 8.33 32.31 -1.86
C ARG A 711 8.08 30.89 -1.39
N ILE A 712 9.12 30.20 -1.01
CA ILE A 712 9.03 28.92 -0.31
C ILE A 712 8.79 29.24 1.17
N ARG A 713 7.79 28.59 1.78
CA ARG A 713 7.53 28.64 3.21
C ARG A 713 7.62 27.26 3.81
N LEU A 714 8.32 27.15 4.92
CA LEU A 714 8.37 25.99 5.79
C LEU A 714 7.65 26.32 7.08
N ILE A 715 6.67 25.52 7.47
CA ILE A 715 5.99 25.58 8.77
C ILE A 715 6.47 24.40 9.60
N VAL A 716 6.72 24.59 10.88
CA VAL A 716 7.03 23.53 11.85
C VAL A 716 6.08 23.64 13.03
N ASP A 717 5.32 22.58 13.26
CA ASP A 717 4.30 22.52 14.32
C ASP A 717 4.06 21.08 14.81
N THR A 718 2.91 20.83 15.41
CA THR A 718 2.47 19.52 15.88
C THR A 718 1.65 18.82 14.80
N PRO A 719 1.82 17.49 14.56
CA PRO A 719 1.12 16.76 13.52
C PRO A 719 -0.41 16.92 13.59
N GLY A 720 -0.98 17.29 12.45
CA GLY A 720 -2.42 17.45 12.22
C GLY A 720 -2.74 18.61 11.27
N ASP A 721 -3.92 18.58 10.64
CA ASP A 721 -4.40 19.61 9.71
C ASP A 721 -3.66 19.71 8.35
N SER A 722 -2.64 18.92 8.07
CA SER A 722 -1.75 19.08 6.92
C SER A 722 -1.85 18.01 5.85
N MET A 723 -2.69 17.01 6.04
CA MET A 723 -3.06 16.04 5.01
C MET A 723 -4.52 15.64 5.18
N ALA A 724 -5.27 15.62 4.08
CA ALA A 724 -6.67 15.23 4.09
C ALA A 724 -6.80 13.81 4.65
N SER A 725 -7.81 13.56 5.47
CA SER A 725 -8.13 12.24 6.04
C SER A 725 -7.13 11.66 7.04
N TRP A 726 -5.97 12.29 7.27
CA TRP A 726 -4.99 11.80 8.23
C TRP A 726 -5.20 12.44 9.61
N MET A 727 -5.19 11.59 10.63
CA MET A 727 -5.29 11.96 12.04
C MET A 727 -4.18 11.24 12.81
N PHE A 728 -3.70 11.85 13.89
CA PHE A 728 -2.54 11.33 14.58
C PHE A 728 -2.79 11.11 16.06
N ASN A 729 -2.36 9.95 16.56
CA ASN A 729 -2.34 9.67 17.98
C ASN A 729 -1.04 10.21 18.58
N LEU A 730 -1.10 11.45 19.05
CA LEU A 730 0.03 12.18 19.58
C LEU A 730 0.38 11.76 21.01
N LYS A 731 1.66 11.90 21.36
CA LYS A 731 2.10 11.67 22.73
C LYS A 731 1.65 12.83 23.62
N ASN A 732 0.85 12.52 24.62
CA ASN A 732 0.34 13.51 25.59
C ASN A 732 1.08 13.38 26.94
N TRP A 733 1.70 14.45 27.40
CA TRP A 733 2.49 14.53 28.62
C TRP A 733 1.68 14.98 29.86
N GLY A 734 0.47 15.50 29.62
CA GLY A 734 -0.36 16.08 30.69
C GLY A 734 0.03 17.51 31.09
N ASP A 735 1.16 18.01 30.60
CA ASP A 735 1.62 19.40 30.71
C ASP A 735 2.21 19.87 29.39
N PRO A 736 2.37 21.19 29.16
CA PRO A 736 2.79 21.72 27.87
C PRO A 736 4.18 21.21 27.45
N ASN A 737 4.28 20.68 26.24
CA ASN A 737 5.53 20.36 25.58
C ASN A 737 6.02 21.59 24.81
N VAL A 738 7.13 22.20 25.26
CA VAL A 738 7.75 23.35 24.60
C VAL A 738 8.86 22.83 23.71
N ILE A 739 8.79 23.19 22.43
CA ILE A 739 9.75 22.77 21.42
C ILE A 739 10.46 24.02 20.90
N GLU A 740 11.78 23.97 20.91
CA GLU A 740 12.66 25.05 20.46
C GLU A 740 13.53 24.56 19.32
N ILE A 741 13.75 25.44 18.32
CA ILE A 741 14.53 25.16 17.10
C ILE A 741 15.68 26.15 17.04
N ALA A 742 16.91 25.64 17.03
CA ALA A 742 18.10 26.46 16.93
C ALA A 742 18.32 26.96 15.50
N VAL A 743 18.78 28.19 15.40
CA VAL A 743 19.10 28.87 14.13
C VAL A 743 20.45 29.61 14.22
N ASP A 744 21.31 29.23 15.18
CA ASP A 744 22.65 29.78 15.36
C ASP A 744 23.71 29.05 14.50
N GLU A 745 24.93 29.56 14.46
CA GLU A 745 26.02 29.00 13.66
C GLU A 745 26.50 27.61 14.14
N ASN A 746 26.30 27.28 15.42
CA ASN A 746 26.71 25.99 15.98
C ASN A 746 25.65 24.90 15.79
N HIS A 747 24.37 25.32 15.73
CA HIS A 747 23.21 24.47 15.58
C HIS A 747 22.35 24.98 14.39
N GLN A 748 22.93 24.91 13.21
CA GLN A 748 22.28 25.46 12.02
C GLN A 748 21.22 24.50 11.49
N SER A 749 19.95 24.89 11.63
CA SER A 749 18.82 24.19 11.01
C SER A 749 18.66 24.60 9.54
N SER A 750 18.23 23.68 8.68
CA SER A 750 18.10 23.94 7.24
C SER A 750 17.03 23.10 6.56
N LEU A 751 16.53 23.61 5.44
CA LEU A 751 15.64 22.93 4.50
C LEU A 751 16.44 22.48 3.28
N ALA A 752 16.29 21.22 2.85
CA ALA A 752 16.90 20.65 1.65
C ALA A 752 15.81 20.16 0.69
N LEU A 753 15.78 20.70 -0.53
CA LEU A 753 14.77 20.38 -1.54
C LEU A 753 15.38 19.76 -2.81
N PRO A 754 14.65 18.87 -3.51
CA PRO A 754 15.13 18.15 -4.70
C PRO A 754 14.98 18.98 -5.98
N LEU A 755 15.87 19.93 -6.25
CA LEU A 755 15.82 20.77 -7.45
C LEU A 755 16.28 19.96 -8.68
N VAL A 756 15.44 19.95 -9.71
CA VAL A 756 15.75 19.40 -11.03
C VAL A 756 16.11 20.55 -11.99
N PRO A 757 17.39 20.78 -12.25
CA PRO A 757 17.81 21.89 -13.11
C PRO A 757 17.48 21.63 -14.58
N GLY A 758 17.26 22.68 -15.35
CA GLY A 758 17.12 22.63 -16.80
C GLY A 758 15.75 22.22 -17.31
N VAL A 759 14.77 22.01 -16.45
CA VAL A 759 13.36 21.81 -16.86
C VAL A 759 12.78 23.15 -17.27
N THR A 760 12.25 23.23 -18.49
CA THR A 760 11.53 24.41 -18.96
C THR A 760 10.07 24.33 -18.53
N VAL A 761 9.59 25.34 -17.85
CA VAL A 761 8.18 25.46 -17.47
C VAL A 761 7.43 26.25 -18.55
N PRO A 762 6.53 25.63 -19.30
CA PRO A 762 5.91 26.24 -20.47
C PRO A 762 4.68 27.09 -20.15
N THR A 763 4.24 27.10 -18.88
CA THR A 763 3.01 27.74 -18.43
C THR A 763 3.31 28.93 -17.51
N ASP A 764 2.41 29.89 -17.46
CA ASP A 764 2.41 30.95 -16.44
C ASP A 764 1.81 30.41 -15.12
N LEU A 765 2.05 31.13 -14.02
CA LEU A 765 1.41 30.84 -12.74
C LEU A 765 -0.12 30.85 -12.90
N ALA A 766 -0.78 29.77 -12.51
CA ALA A 766 -2.23 29.66 -12.56
C ALA A 766 -2.91 30.83 -11.82
N THR A 767 -3.92 31.41 -12.43
CA THR A 767 -4.65 32.59 -11.87
C THR A 767 -5.50 32.18 -10.66
N ASP A 768 -5.93 30.93 -10.59
CA ASP A 768 -6.72 30.37 -9.50
C ASP A 768 -5.99 29.15 -8.90
N CYS A 769 -5.44 29.32 -7.70
CA CYS A 769 -4.76 28.24 -6.99
C CYS A 769 -5.72 27.22 -6.39
N THR A 770 -7.01 27.54 -6.24
CA THR A 770 -8.01 26.61 -5.70
C THR A 770 -8.34 25.48 -6.68
N ALA A 771 -7.94 25.63 -7.95
CA ALA A 771 -8.11 24.61 -8.97
C ALA A 771 -7.06 23.49 -8.91
N LEU A 772 -5.93 23.67 -8.21
CA LEU A 772 -4.90 22.63 -8.06
C LEU A 772 -5.43 21.43 -7.28
N ARG A 773 -5.38 20.28 -7.88
CA ARG A 773 -5.86 19.04 -7.26
C ARG A 773 -4.91 18.57 -6.17
N GLY A 774 -5.47 18.21 -5.01
CA GLY A 774 -4.70 17.75 -3.85
C GLY A 774 -3.86 18.84 -3.16
N GLN A 775 -3.87 20.08 -3.67
CA GLN A 775 -3.08 21.20 -3.15
C GLN A 775 -3.99 22.37 -2.76
N PRO A 776 -4.63 22.33 -1.58
CA PRO A 776 -5.52 23.41 -1.14
C PRO A 776 -4.79 24.75 -1.07
N CYS A 777 -5.57 25.80 -1.21
CA CYS A 777 -5.08 27.17 -1.28
C CYS A 777 -5.86 28.06 -0.32
N ARG A 778 -5.14 28.96 0.37
CA ARG A 778 -5.70 29.90 1.36
C ARG A 778 -5.02 31.26 1.27
N PRO A 779 -5.61 32.36 1.78
CA PRO A 779 -4.88 33.61 1.96
C PRO A 779 -3.67 33.43 2.88
N PHE A 780 -2.50 33.91 2.47
CA PHE A 780 -1.30 33.85 3.31
C PHE A 780 -1.49 34.69 4.59
N GLN A 781 -1.10 34.13 5.72
CA GLN A 781 -1.01 34.79 7.02
C GLN A 781 0.35 34.48 7.66
N ALA A 782 1.09 35.53 8.02
CA ALA A 782 2.33 35.38 8.77
C ALA A 782 2.03 34.90 10.19
N ILE A 783 2.83 33.98 10.70
CA ILE A 783 2.82 33.64 12.12
C ILE A 783 3.50 34.77 12.88
N VAL A 784 2.77 35.34 13.83
CA VAL A 784 3.34 36.37 14.72
C VAL A 784 3.93 35.63 15.90
N PRO A 785 5.25 35.80 16.19
CA PRO A 785 5.94 35.13 17.28
C PRO A 785 5.35 35.38 18.66
#